data_20070b23ce41771721e6b0ddceb81c9f
#
_entry.id   20070b23ce41771721e6b0ddceb81c9f
#
_cell.length_a   1.000
_cell.length_b   1.000
_cell.length_c   1.000
_cell.angle_alpha   90.00
_cell.angle_beta   90.00
_cell.angle_gamma   90.00
#
_symmetry.space_group_name_H-M   'P 1'
#
loop_
_entity.id
_entity.type
_entity.pdbx_description
1 polymer ?
#
loop_
_entity_poly.entity_id
_entity_poly.type
_entity_poly.pdbx_seq_one_letter_code
_entity_poly.pdbx_strand_id
1 'polypeptide(L)'
;MTDYKATLNLPDTAFPMKAGLPQREPQILQRWDSIGLYGKLREIGKDRPKFVLHDGPPYANGTIHIGHALNKILKDMIIRSKTLSGFDAPYVPGWDCHGLPIEHKVEVTHGKNLGADKTRELCRAYATEQIEGQKSEFIRLGVLGDFANPYKTMDFKNEAGEIRALAKIVEGGFVFKGLKPVNWCFDCGSALAEAEVEYENKKSSTIDVAFPIADEDKLAAAFGLGKLAKPAAIVIWTTTPWTIPANQALNVHPEFNYALVDVGDKLLVLAEELVESCLARYNLEGSVVATAPGSALELINFRHPFYDRLSPVYLADYVELGAGTGVVHSAPAYGVDDFVTCKKYGMVNDDILNPVQSNGVYVPLLEFFGGQFIWKANPAIVDKLTEVGALLHTTVIEHSYMHCWRHKTPLIYRATAQWFIGMDKQPTTGDTLRQRSLKAIEETQFVPAWGQARLHSMIANRPDWCISRQRNWGVPIPFFLNKESGELHPRTVELMEAVAKRVEVEGIEAWFKMDAAELLGDEAPLYDKISDTLDVWFDSGTTHWHVLRGSHPMGHETGPRADLYLEGSDQHRGWFHSSLLTGCAIDNHAPYRELLTHGFTVDESGRKMSKSLGNVIAPQKVNDTLGADIMRLWVASTDYSGEMAVSEQILQRSADAYRRIRNTARFLLSNLTGFNPATDLLPAEEMLALDRWAVDRTLLLQRELQEHYGEYRFWNVYSKIHNFCVQELGGFYLDIIKDRQYTTGANSKARRSCQTALFHISEALVRWIAPILAFTADELWQYLPGERNESVMLNTWYEGLTELPQGFELDRAYWDRIMAVKAAVNKEMEIQRAAKAVGGNLQAEVTLYAEEALDVDLAKLGNELRFVLITSTASVAPFVQAPADAVTTEVSGLKLKIVKSNHTKCARCWHCREDVGVNPEHPEICGRCVDNISGSGEVRHYA
;
A
#
# COMPACT_ATOMS: atom_id res chain seq x y z
N MET A 1 -21.84 63.18 4.18
CA MET A 1 -21.98 61.84 4.73
C MET A 1 -20.62 61.42 5.24
N THR A 2 -20.55 61.08 6.49
CA THR A 2 -19.32 60.53 7.09
C THR A 2 -19.09 59.10 6.54
N ASP A 3 -17.89 58.83 6.02
CA ASP A 3 -17.57 57.48 5.56
C ASP A 3 -17.27 56.58 6.77
N TYR A 4 -18.33 55.94 7.29
CA TYR A 4 -18.20 55.02 8.45
C TYR A 4 -17.47 53.72 8.10
N LYS A 5 -17.27 53.41 6.81
CA LYS A 5 -16.54 52.23 6.38
C LYS A 5 -15.05 52.30 6.77
N ALA A 6 -14.49 53.50 6.74
CA ALA A 6 -13.10 53.73 7.15
C ALA A 6 -12.86 53.51 8.67
N THR A 7 -13.93 53.42 9.47
CA THR A 7 -13.87 53.19 10.92
C THR A 7 -13.98 51.71 11.30
N LEU A 8 -14.20 50.82 10.34
CA LEU A 8 -14.31 49.39 10.56
C LEU A 8 -12.93 48.70 10.53
N ASN A 9 -12.75 47.73 11.37
CA ASN A 9 -11.57 46.81 11.34
C ASN A 9 -11.81 45.74 10.28
N LEU A 10 -11.69 46.10 9.00
CA LEU A 10 -11.91 45.14 7.93
C LEU A 10 -10.79 44.09 7.87
N PRO A 11 -11.13 42.85 7.57
CA PRO A 11 -10.13 41.79 7.46
C PRO A 11 -9.19 42.03 6.28
N ASP A 12 -7.87 41.86 6.52
CA ASP A 12 -6.84 41.99 5.51
C ASP A 12 -5.74 40.95 5.72
N THR A 13 -5.18 40.44 4.64
CA THR A 13 -4.04 39.52 4.68
C THR A 13 -3.31 39.48 3.35
N ALA A 14 -1.99 39.42 3.41
CA ALA A 14 -1.15 39.16 2.25
C ALA A 14 -1.26 37.69 1.74
N PHE A 15 -1.88 36.81 2.52
CA PHE A 15 -2.09 35.42 2.10
C PHE A 15 -3.03 35.37 0.88
N PRO A 16 -2.57 34.79 -0.24
CA PRO A 16 -3.27 34.88 -1.52
C PRO A 16 -4.64 34.18 -1.53
N MET A 17 -5.60 34.83 -2.17
CA MET A 17 -6.94 34.25 -2.33
C MET A 17 -6.93 32.98 -3.17
N LYS A 18 -6.22 33.01 -4.32
CA LYS A 18 -6.07 31.83 -5.19
C LYS A 18 -4.92 30.96 -4.71
N ALA A 19 -5.16 29.67 -4.63
CA ALA A 19 -4.13 28.70 -4.22
C ALA A 19 -2.97 28.65 -5.22
N GLY A 20 -3.26 28.49 -6.52
CA GLY A 20 -2.26 28.42 -7.58
C GLY A 20 -1.22 27.31 -7.31
N LEU A 21 -1.66 26.15 -6.79
CA LEU A 21 -0.79 25.07 -6.34
C LEU A 21 0.25 24.62 -7.40
N PRO A 22 -0.14 24.39 -8.67
CA PRO A 22 0.83 23.96 -9.70
C PRO A 22 2.03 24.91 -9.84
N GLN A 23 1.83 26.22 -9.63
CA GLN A 23 2.88 27.22 -9.76
C GLN A 23 3.60 27.50 -8.44
N ARG A 24 2.94 27.35 -7.30
CA ARG A 24 3.51 27.68 -5.98
C ARG A 24 4.28 26.55 -5.35
N GLU A 25 3.79 25.31 -5.49
CA GLU A 25 4.45 24.14 -4.92
C GLU A 25 5.92 24.02 -5.34
N PRO A 26 6.30 24.23 -6.62
CA PRO A 26 7.71 24.25 -7.02
C PRO A 26 8.54 25.33 -6.30
N GLN A 27 7.96 26.51 -6.02
CA GLN A 27 8.65 27.58 -5.28
C GLN A 27 8.85 27.20 -3.81
N ILE A 28 7.89 26.50 -3.22
CA ILE A 28 7.98 26.02 -1.85
C ILE A 28 9.05 24.92 -1.75
N LEU A 29 9.13 24.01 -2.74
CA LEU A 29 10.21 23.03 -2.83
C LEU A 29 11.59 23.68 -2.89
N GLN A 30 11.75 24.71 -3.74
CA GLN A 30 13.00 25.46 -3.81
C GLN A 30 13.35 26.13 -2.46
N ARG A 31 12.34 26.65 -1.75
CA ARG A 31 12.53 27.20 -0.41
C ARG A 31 12.97 26.13 0.59
N TRP A 32 12.33 24.95 0.60
CA TRP A 32 12.74 23.84 1.49
C TRP A 32 14.16 23.41 1.25
N ASP A 33 14.57 23.34 -0.01
CA ASP A 33 15.94 23.03 -0.39
C ASP A 33 16.91 24.13 0.09
N SER A 34 16.59 25.40 -0.21
CA SER A 34 17.44 26.56 0.16
C SER A 34 17.68 26.73 1.65
N ILE A 35 16.69 26.37 2.49
CA ILE A 35 16.83 26.41 3.95
C ILE A 35 17.44 25.12 4.53
N GLY A 36 17.66 24.11 3.69
CA GLY A 36 18.15 22.80 4.14
C GLY A 36 17.18 22.10 5.12
N LEU A 37 15.87 22.12 4.83
CA LEU A 37 14.83 21.70 5.74
C LEU A 37 15.05 20.28 6.29
N TYR A 38 15.40 19.30 5.42
CA TYR A 38 15.62 17.94 5.87
C TYR A 38 16.80 17.83 6.85
N GLY A 39 17.91 18.52 6.58
CA GLY A 39 19.06 18.57 7.48
C GLY A 39 18.71 19.17 8.85
N LYS A 40 17.95 20.27 8.88
CA LYS A 40 17.46 20.87 10.13
C LYS A 40 16.57 19.93 10.93
N LEU A 41 15.72 19.14 10.26
CA LEU A 41 14.90 18.12 10.91
C LEU A 41 15.75 17.01 11.56
N ARG A 42 16.86 16.61 10.93
CA ARG A 42 17.79 15.65 11.54
C ARG A 42 18.46 16.25 12.76
N GLU A 43 18.82 17.53 12.71
CA GLU A 43 19.48 18.20 13.83
C GLU A 43 18.58 18.37 15.06
N ILE A 44 17.35 18.88 14.89
CA ILE A 44 16.41 19.02 16.00
C ILE A 44 15.89 17.67 16.53
N GLY A 45 15.94 16.63 15.71
CA GLY A 45 15.52 15.27 16.07
C GLY A 45 16.59 14.48 16.85
N LYS A 46 17.82 14.94 16.90
CA LYS A 46 18.99 14.18 17.36
C LYS A 46 18.83 13.52 18.75
N ASP A 47 18.18 14.21 19.67
CA ASP A 47 17.95 13.75 21.03
C ASP A 47 16.53 13.21 21.27
N ARG A 48 15.73 13.09 20.21
CA ARG A 48 14.36 12.57 20.27
C ARG A 48 14.33 11.04 20.09
N PRO A 49 13.30 10.36 20.58
CA PRO A 49 13.13 8.94 20.31
C PRO A 49 13.01 8.69 18.79
N LYS A 50 13.66 7.63 18.33
CA LYS A 50 13.67 7.26 16.90
C LYS A 50 12.35 6.62 16.49
N PHE A 51 11.93 6.91 15.26
CA PHE A 51 10.91 6.18 14.53
C PHE A 51 11.42 5.91 13.11
N VAL A 52 11.74 4.66 12.81
CA VAL A 52 12.31 4.24 11.52
C VAL A 52 11.23 3.61 10.66
N LEU A 53 10.78 4.35 9.65
CA LEU A 53 10.04 3.80 8.52
C LEU A 53 11.06 3.45 7.44
N HIS A 54 11.31 2.15 7.22
CA HIS A 54 12.20 1.71 6.16
C HIS A 54 11.46 1.71 4.82
N ASP A 55 12.03 2.35 3.82
CA ASP A 55 11.40 2.44 2.49
C ASP A 55 11.56 1.14 1.72
N GLY A 56 10.45 0.52 1.30
CA GLY A 56 10.47 -0.52 0.29
C GLY A 56 10.89 0.08 -1.04
N PRO A 57 11.97 -0.41 -1.66
CA PRO A 57 12.56 0.24 -2.81
C PRO A 57 11.69 0.04 -4.05
N PRO A 58 11.13 1.10 -4.67
CA PRO A 58 10.52 0.98 -5.98
C PRO A 58 11.54 0.53 -7.01
N TYR A 59 11.06 -0.15 -8.04
CA TYR A 59 11.90 -0.64 -9.10
C TYR A 59 12.38 0.49 -10.01
N ALA A 60 13.68 0.51 -10.33
CA ALA A 60 14.31 1.56 -11.13
C ALA A 60 13.98 1.40 -12.63
N ASN A 61 12.69 1.42 -12.99
CA ASN A 61 12.21 1.20 -14.35
C ASN A 61 10.89 1.94 -14.63
N GLY A 62 10.94 2.94 -15.50
CA GLY A 62 9.79 3.72 -15.94
C GLY A 62 9.41 4.86 -14.99
N THR A 63 8.41 5.64 -15.39
CA THR A 63 7.86 6.76 -14.62
C THR A 63 6.96 6.28 -13.49
N ILE A 64 6.75 7.11 -12.48
CA ILE A 64 5.83 6.76 -11.39
C ILE A 64 4.38 6.75 -11.89
N HIS A 65 3.58 5.90 -11.29
CA HIS A 65 2.13 5.83 -11.48
C HIS A 65 1.39 6.21 -10.18
N ILE A 66 0.07 6.31 -10.24
CA ILE A 66 -0.75 6.78 -9.12
C ILE A 66 -0.60 5.89 -7.86
N GLY A 67 -0.33 4.59 -8.01
CA GLY A 67 -0.03 3.70 -6.89
C GLY A 67 1.29 4.04 -6.19
N HIS A 68 2.33 4.42 -6.93
CA HIS A 68 3.57 4.95 -6.34
C HIS A 68 3.32 6.26 -5.59
N ALA A 69 2.50 7.15 -6.16
CA ALA A 69 2.14 8.41 -5.51
C ALA A 69 1.39 8.15 -4.19
N LEU A 70 0.40 7.26 -4.19
CA LEU A 70 -0.32 6.81 -2.99
C LEU A 70 0.66 6.33 -1.91
N ASN A 71 1.53 5.41 -2.25
CA ASN A 71 2.49 4.80 -1.34
C ASN A 71 3.42 5.85 -0.70
N LYS A 72 4.06 6.67 -1.52
CA LYS A 72 5.01 7.69 -1.04
C LYS A 72 4.33 8.81 -0.24
N ILE A 73 3.11 9.19 -0.61
CA ILE A 73 2.33 10.17 0.15
C ILE A 73 1.95 9.63 1.54
N LEU A 74 1.52 8.37 1.65
CA LEU A 74 1.22 7.75 2.94
C LEU A 74 2.46 7.70 3.84
N LYS A 75 3.61 7.29 3.30
CA LYS A 75 4.90 7.31 4.02
C LYS A 75 5.25 8.71 4.53
N ASP A 76 5.14 9.70 3.67
CA ASP A 76 5.44 11.09 4.03
C ASP A 76 4.49 11.65 5.10
N MET A 77 3.19 11.32 5.03
CA MET A 77 2.23 11.68 6.08
C MET A 77 2.62 11.10 7.44
N ILE A 78 3.05 9.85 7.46
CA ILE A 78 3.50 9.17 8.69
C ILE A 78 4.76 9.86 9.23
N ILE A 79 5.77 10.06 8.40
CA ILE A 79 7.03 10.72 8.78
C ILE A 79 6.77 12.11 9.36
N ARG A 80 5.94 12.91 8.69
CA ARG A 80 5.58 14.26 9.15
C ARG A 80 4.79 14.24 10.46
N SER A 81 3.82 13.35 10.61
CA SER A 81 3.02 13.22 11.83
C SER A 81 3.86 12.73 13.02
N LYS A 82 4.77 11.78 12.81
CA LYS A 82 5.73 11.34 13.84
C LYS A 82 6.70 12.45 14.23
N THR A 83 7.19 13.24 13.26
CA THR A 83 8.03 14.41 13.53
C THR A 83 7.31 15.46 14.40
N LEU A 84 6.05 15.78 14.06
CA LEU A 84 5.21 16.66 14.88
C LEU A 84 4.96 16.10 16.28
N SER A 85 4.90 14.77 16.41
CA SER A 85 4.72 14.08 17.71
C SER A 85 6.02 13.97 18.52
N GLY A 86 7.10 14.62 18.07
CA GLY A 86 8.35 14.69 18.82
C GLY A 86 9.31 13.52 18.60
N PHE A 87 9.13 12.73 17.55
CA PHE A 87 10.09 11.71 17.13
C PHE A 87 11.16 12.26 16.21
N ASP A 88 12.34 11.64 16.24
CA ASP A 88 13.30 11.67 15.13
C ASP A 88 12.87 10.61 14.12
N ALA A 89 12.25 11.05 13.03
CA ALA A 89 11.73 10.18 11.98
C ALA A 89 12.51 10.37 10.68
N PRO A 90 13.71 9.75 10.53
CA PRO A 90 14.46 9.80 9.28
C PRO A 90 13.72 9.05 8.17
N TYR A 91 13.83 9.56 6.94
CA TYR A 91 13.34 8.87 5.76
C TYR A 91 14.41 8.86 4.69
N VAL A 92 14.93 7.68 4.36
CA VAL A 92 15.88 7.46 3.28
C VAL A 92 15.19 6.73 2.15
N PRO A 93 14.91 7.39 1.02
CA PRO A 93 14.31 6.73 -0.14
C PRO A 93 15.27 5.70 -0.73
N GLY A 94 14.72 4.61 -1.25
CA GLY A 94 15.50 3.54 -1.85
C GLY A 94 15.05 3.16 -3.24
N TRP A 95 15.91 2.45 -3.99
CA TRP A 95 15.61 1.88 -5.30
C TRP A 95 16.15 0.47 -5.45
N ASP A 96 15.32 -0.40 -6.03
CA ASP A 96 15.69 -1.74 -6.47
C ASP A 96 16.17 -1.68 -7.92
N CYS A 97 17.42 -2.13 -8.16
CA CYS A 97 18.16 -1.78 -9.38
C CYS A 97 18.56 -2.96 -10.25
N HIS A 98 18.41 -4.22 -9.80
CA HIS A 98 18.84 -5.40 -10.53
C HIS A 98 17.68 -6.17 -11.17
N GLY A 99 17.99 -7.20 -11.91
CA GLY A 99 17.06 -8.20 -12.39
C GLY A 99 16.50 -7.98 -13.79
N LEU A 100 15.59 -8.88 -14.14
CA LEU A 100 15.05 -9.05 -15.48
C LEU A 100 14.40 -7.81 -16.11
N PRO A 101 13.60 -6.99 -15.42
CA PRO A 101 12.92 -5.89 -16.10
C PRO A 101 13.86 -4.85 -16.68
N ILE A 102 14.99 -4.60 -16.03
CA ILE A 102 16.03 -3.68 -16.50
C ILE A 102 16.83 -4.34 -17.63
N GLU A 103 17.32 -5.57 -17.41
CA GLU A 103 18.06 -6.32 -18.41
C GLU A 103 17.28 -6.47 -19.72
N HIS A 104 16.01 -6.85 -19.64
CA HIS A 104 15.11 -6.96 -20.78
C HIS A 104 14.92 -5.62 -21.52
N LYS A 105 14.80 -4.50 -20.78
CA LYS A 105 14.68 -3.20 -21.39
C LYS A 105 15.93 -2.81 -22.21
N VAL A 106 17.10 -3.12 -21.65
CA VAL A 106 18.39 -2.94 -22.33
C VAL A 106 18.47 -3.82 -23.59
N GLU A 107 18.08 -5.11 -23.48
CA GLU A 107 18.05 -6.03 -24.62
C GLU A 107 17.12 -5.57 -25.75
N VAL A 108 15.92 -5.09 -25.39
CA VAL A 108 14.96 -4.55 -26.38
C VAL A 108 15.49 -3.32 -27.07
N THR A 109 16.24 -2.47 -26.34
CA THR A 109 16.75 -1.18 -26.83
C THR A 109 18.03 -1.35 -27.65
N HIS A 110 18.92 -2.25 -27.23
CA HIS A 110 20.28 -2.37 -27.79
C HIS A 110 20.57 -3.72 -28.46
N GLY A 111 19.64 -4.70 -28.38
CA GLY A 111 19.81 -6.06 -28.92
C GLY A 111 20.25 -7.08 -27.88
N LYS A 112 20.04 -8.38 -28.19
CA LYS A 112 20.33 -9.50 -27.23
C LYS A 112 21.79 -9.96 -27.19
N ASN A 113 22.63 -9.59 -28.16
CA ASN A 113 23.99 -10.14 -28.32
C ASN A 113 25.08 -9.13 -27.90
N LEU A 114 24.88 -8.46 -26.78
CA LEU A 114 25.81 -7.40 -26.31
C LEU A 114 27.05 -7.91 -25.57
N GLY A 115 27.05 -9.17 -25.13
CA GLY A 115 28.03 -9.67 -24.15
C GLY A 115 27.71 -9.21 -22.71
N ALA A 116 28.13 -10.03 -21.74
CA ALA A 116 27.73 -9.84 -20.34
C ALA A 116 28.20 -8.51 -19.73
N ASP A 117 29.46 -8.11 -19.97
CA ASP A 117 30.03 -6.88 -19.45
C ASP A 117 29.30 -5.64 -19.95
N LYS A 118 29.03 -5.58 -21.26
CA LYS A 118 28.30 -4.45 -21.88
C LYS A 118 26.85 -4.40 -21.41
N THR A 119 26.22 -5.56 -21.20
CA THR A 119 24.87 -5.62 -20.66
C THR A 119 24.82 -5.01 -19.24
N ARG A 120 25.77 -5.38 -18.35
CA ARG A 120 25.83 -4.83 -16.99
C ARG A 120 26.06 -3.31 -17.00
N GLU A 121 26.99 -2.83 -17.83
CA GLU A 121 27.26 -1.38 -17.98
C GLU A 121 25.98 -0.61 -18.38
N LEU A 122 25.26 -1.10 -19.39
CA LEU A 122 24.04 -0.46 -19.88
C LEU A 122 22.89 -0.56 -18.86
N CYS A 123 22.76 -1.67 -18.14
CA CYS A 123 21.75 -1.82 -17.10
C CYS A 123 21.97 -0.84 -15.95
N ARG A 124 23.21 -0.69 -15.48
CA ARG A 124 23.56 0.29 -14.44
C ARG A 124 23.29 1.73 -14.87
N ALA A 125 23.64 2.08 -16.12
CA ALA A 125 23.35 3.39 -16.70
C ALA A 125 21.84 3.65 -16.81
N TYR A 126 21.10 2.68 -17.32
CA TYR A 126 19.63 2.77 -17.43
C TYR A 126 18.97 2.95 -16.06
N ALA A 127 19.32 2.11 -15.06
CA ALA A 127 18.77 2.22 -13.71
C ALA A 127 19.05 3.61 -13.11
N THR A 128 20.27 4.14 -13.29
CA THR A 128 20.63 5.48 -12.81
C THR A 128 19.76 6.57 -13.41
N GLU A 129 19.49 6.51 -14.71
CA GLU A 129 18.60 7.46 -15.41
C GLU A 129 17.17 7.39 -14.85
N GLN A 130 16.63 6.18 -14.68
CA GLN A 130 15.28 5.99 -14.17
C GLN A 130 15.14 6.47 -12.71
N ILE A 131 16.15 6.27 -11.88
CA ILE A 131 16.18 6.75 -10.50
C ILE A 131 16.08 8.28 -10.46
N GLU A 132 16.86 9.00 -11.26
CA GLU A 132 16.81 10.46 -11.27
C GLU A 132 15.44 10.98 -11.75
N GLY A 133 14.83 10.32 -12.71
CA GLY A 133 13.46 10.63 -13.14
C GLY A 133 12.43 10.44 -12.01
N GLN A 134 12.37 9.25 -11.43
CA GLN A 134 11.44 8.94 -10.33
C GLN A 134 11.68 9.80 -9.08
N LYS A 135 12.94 10.06 -8.75
CA LYS A 135 13.33 10.95 -7.65
C LYS A 135 12.73 12.34 -7.79
N SER A 136 12.84 12.94 -8.98
CA SER A 136 12.26 14.26 -9.23
C SER A 136 10.74 14.26 -9.10
N GLU A 137 10.09 13.17 -9.56
CA GLU A 137 8.64 12.99 -9.45
C GLU A 137 8.18 12.81 -7.97
N PHE A 138 8.93 12.07 -7.14
CA PHE A 138 8.64 11.94 -5.70
C PHE A 138 8.82 13.26 -4.94
N ILE A 139 9.89 13.99 -5.23
CA ILE A 139 10.10 15.34 -4.66
C ILE A 139 8.94 16.25 -5.05
N ARG A 140 8.45 16.19 -6.30
CA ARG A 140 7.31 16.99 -6.76
C ARG A 140 6.01 16.70 -6.00
N LEU A 141 5.83 15.50 -5.44
CA LEU A 141 4.70 15.16 -4.55
C LEU A 141 4.83 15.79 -3.14
N GLY A 142 5.93 16.44 -2.83
CA GLY A 142 6.22 17.00 -1.51
C GLY A 142 6.76 15.99 -0.51
N VAL A 143 7.23 14.84 -0.97
CA VAL A 143 7.87 13.83 -0.09
C VAL A 143 9.17 14.40 0.46
N LEU A 144 9.30 14.36 1.78
CA LEU A 144 10.45 14.89 2.52
C LEU A 144 11.34 13.74 2.99
N GLY A 145 12.59 13.71 2.49
CA GLY A 145 13.54 12.65 2.78
C GLY A 145 14.95 12.98 2.33
N ASP A 146 15.90 12.07 2.61
CA ASP A 146 17.28 12.19 2.17
C ASP A 146 17.44 11.81 0.70
N PHE A 147 16.86 12.60 -0.20
CA PHE A 147 17.02 12.43 -1.64
C PHE A 147 18.41 12.76 -2.16
N ALA A 148 19.24 13.46 -1.37
CA ALA A 148 20.63 13.71 -1.70
C ALA A 148 21.48 12.46 -1.51
N ASN A 149 21.12 11.59 -0.58
CA ASN A 149 21.84 10.37 -0.26
C ASN A 149 20.88 9.16 -0.16
N PRO A 150 20.18 8.79 -1.26
CA PRO A 150 19.28 7.63 -1.27
C PRO A 150 20.08 6.33 -1.22
N TYR A 151 19.46 5.22 -0.83
CA TYR A 151 20.06 3.92 -1.03
C TYR A 151 19.66 3.31 -2.40
N LYS A 152 20.57 2.58 -3.01
CA LYS A 152 20.34 1.83 -4.25
C LYS A 152 20.93 0.43 -4.08
N THR A 153 20.18 -0.60 -4.43
CA THR A 153 20.70 -1.97 -4.31
C THR A 153 21.95 -2.19 -5.16
N MET A 154 22.12 -1.43 -6.24
CA MET A 154 23.32 -1.46 -7.10
C MET A 154 24.51 -0.61 -6.61
N ASP A 155 24.42 0.05 -5.46
CA ASP A 155 25.59 0.70 -4.86
C ASP A 155 26.56 -0.38 -4.35
N PHE A 156 27.85 -0.23 -4.62
CA PHE A 156 28.85 -1.27 -4.36
C PHE A 156 28.85 -1.76 -2.90
N LYS A 157 28.60 -0.87 -1.94
CA LYS A 157 28.44 -1.24 -0.53
C LYS A 157 27.22 -2.14 -0.31
N ASN A 158 26.14 -1.89 -1.01
CA ASN A 158 24.91 -2.67 -0.89
C ASN A 158 25.08 -4.02 -1.59
N GLU A 159 25.64 -4.07 -2.80
CA GLU A 159 26.01 -5.32 -3.50
C GLU A 159 26.91 -6.21 -2.60
N ALA A 160 27.92 -5.64 -1.96
CA ALA A 160 28.77 -6.35 -1.00
C ALA A 160 27.99 -6.78 0.25
N GLY A 161 27.08 -5.93 0.74
CA GLY A 161 26.24 -6.22 1.89
C GLY A 161 25.27 -7.39 1.63
N GLU A 162 24.74 -7.52 0.42
CA GLU A 162 23.91 -8.66 0.00
C GLU A 162 24.70 -9.97 0.01
N ILE A 163 25.93 -9.97 -0.48
CA ILE A 163 26.84 -11.14 -0.39
C ILE A 163 27.06 -11.52 1.08
N ARG A 164 27.27 -10.55 1.97
CA ARG A 164 27.43 -10.80 3.41
C ARG A 164 26.15 -11.34 4.06
N ALA A 165 24.97 -10.84 3.64
CA ALA A 165 23.68 -11.35 4.07
C ALA A 165 23.50 -12.83 3.66
N LEU A 166 23.83 -13.16 2.40
CA LEU A 166 23.81 -14.54 1.92
C LEU A 166 24.79 -15.42 2.75
N ALA A 167 25.99 -14.91 3.03
CA ALA A 167 26.97 -15.62 3.84
C ALA A 167 26.43 -15.98 5.24
N LYS A 168 25.66 -15.09 5.88
CA LYS A 168 24.99 -15.36 7.15
C LYS A 168 23.93 -16.46 7.04
N ILE A 169 23.19 -16.48 5.96
CA ILE A 169 22.17 -17.51 5.72
C ILE A 169 22.82 -18.87 5.42
N VAL A 170 23.96 -18.87 4.71
CA VAL A 170 24.79 -20.06 4.49
C VAL A 170 25.36 -20.60 5.82
N GLU A 171 25.92 -19.72 6.65
CA GLU A 171 26.45 -20.06 7.98
C GLU A 171 25.36 -20.66 8.89
N GLY A 172 24.13 -20.15 8.80
CA GLY A 172 22.94 -20.66 9.48
C GLY A 172 22.49 -22.05 9.01
N GLY A 173 23.02 -22.53 7.88
CA GLY A 173 22.70 -23.84 7.32
C GLY A 173 21.41 -23.91 6.52
N PHE A 174 20.82 -22.79 6.13
CA PHE A 174 19.56 -22.75 5.39
C PHE A 174 19.72 -22.97 3.89
N VAL A 175 20.92 -22.70 3.33
CA VAL A 175 21.17 -22.81 1.88
C VAL A 175 21.54 -24.24 1.49
N PHE A 176 21.06 -24.70 0.35
CA PHE A 176 21.42 -25.97 -0.24
C PHE A 176 21.27 -25.96 -1.76
N LYS A 177 22.02 -26.84 -2.43
CA LYS A 177 21.87 -27.13 -3.86
C LYS A 177 20.91 -28.30 -4.04
N GLY A 178 19.95 -28.16 -4.95
CA GLY A 178 18.97 -29.21 -5.20
C GLY A 178 18.55 -29.25 -6.67
N LEU A 179 18.22 -30.48 -7.14
CA LEU A 179 17.51 -30.68 -8.39
C LEU A 179 16.01 -30.70 -8.06
N LYS A 180 15.26 -29.73 -8.52
CA LYS A 180 13.80 -29.64 -8.34
C LYS A 180 13.14 -29.03 -9.57
N PRO A 181 11.88 -29.37 -9.86
CA PRO A 181 11.09 -28.60 -10.83
C PRO A 181 10.91 -27.18 -10.32
N VAL A 182 11.33 -26.20 -11.12
CA VAL A 182 11.16 -24.76 -10.86
C VAL A 182 10.41 -24.13 -12.01
N ASN A 183 9.73 -23.01 -11.78
CA ASN A 183 9.16 -22.21 -12.84
C ASN A 183 10.27 -21.78 -13.80
N TRP A 184 10.13 -22.14 -15.07
CA TRP A 184 11.13 -21.88 -16.10
C TRP A 184 10.53 -21.10 -17.27
N CYS A 185 11.17 -20.01 -17.63
CA CYS A 185 10.81 -19.21 -18.81
C CYS A 185 11.85 -19.42 -19.92
N PHE A 186 11.40 -19.84 -21.10
CA PHE A 186 12.27 -20.03 -22.26
C PHE A 186 12.83 -18.72 -22.82
N ASP A 187 12.01 -17.65 -22.81
CA ASP A 187 12.43 -16.33 -23.27
C ASP A 187 13.43 -15.68 -22.31
N CYS A 188 13.25 -15.94 -21.02
CA CYS A 188 14.22 -15.57 -20.00
C CYS A 188 15.49 -16.41 -20.03
N GLY A 189 15.40 -17.70 -20.38
CA GLY A 189 16.47 -18.66 -20.20
C GLY A 189 16.84 -18.89 -18.74
N SER A 190 15.91 -18.70 -17.80
CA SER A 190 16.18 -18.70 -16.36
C SER A 190 14.99 -19.21 -15.55
N ALA A 191 15.30 -19.64 -14.31
CA ALA A 191 14.29 -19.88 -13.29
C ALA A 191 13.60 -18.57 -12.88
N LEU A 192 12.33 -18.67 -12.43
CA LEU A 192 11.52 -17.58 -11.90
C LEU A 192 11.04 -17.90 -10.48
N ALA A 193 10.93 -16.86 -9.65
CA ALA A 193 10.27 -16.95 -8.35
C ALA A 193 8.74 -17.05 -8.53
N GLU A 194 8.04 -17.50 -7.48
CA GLU A 194 6.58 -17.56 -7.47
C GLU A 194 5.92 -16.17 -7.70
N ALA A 195 6.52 -15.12 -7.16
CA ALA A 195 6.06 -13.75 -7.35
C ALA A 195 6.21 -13.22 -8.79
N GLU A 196 6.96 -13.93 -9.64
CA GLU A 196 7.20 -13.59 -11.05
C GLU A 196 6.27 -14.37 -12.01
N VAL A 197 5.34 -15.15 -11.47
CA VAL A 197 4.36 -15.95 -12.21
C VAL A 197 3.00 -15.25 -12.19
N GLU A 198 2.44 -15.06 -13.37
CA GLU A 198 1.06 -14.60 -13.54
C GLU A 198 0.22 -15.70 -14.18
N TYR A 199 -1.10 -15.62 -14.04
CA TYR A 199 -2.01 -16.59 -14.61
C TYR A 199 -2.87 -15.91 -15.67
N GLU A 200 -2.87 -16.49 -16.88
CA GLU A 200 -3.68 -16.02 -17.99
C GLU A 200 -4.43 -17.21 -18.62
N ASN A 201 -5.54 -16.94 -19.28
CA ASN A 201 -6.28 -17.98 -20.00
C ASN A 201 -5.51 -18.45 -21.22
N LYS A 202 -5.32 -19.77 -21.32
CA LYS A 202 -4.63 -20.42 -22.43
C LYS A 202 -5.47 -21.56 -22.99
N LYS A 203 -5.49 -21.68 -24.31
CA LYS A 203 -6.03 -22.85 -25.00
C LYS A 203 -4.97 -23.95 -25.06
N SER A 204 -5.29 -25.10 -24.49
CA SER A 204 -4.41 -26.28 -24.47
C SER A 204 -5.12 -27.49 -25.05
N SER A 205 -4.37 -28.30 -25.81
CA SER A 205 -4.87 -29.61 -26.24
C SER A 205 -4.85 -30.58 -25.06
N THR A 206 -5.94 -31.27 -24.84
CA THR A 206 -6.00 -32.38 -23.89
C THR A 206 -5.98 -33.69 -24.61
N ILE A 207 -5.40 -34.70 -24.00
CA ILE A 207 -5.34 -36.06 -24.54
C ILE A 207 -5.68 -37.08 -23.45
N ASP A 208 -6.42 -38.10 -23.86
CA ASP A 208 -6.65 -39.32 -23.08
C ASP A 208 -5.84 -40.44 -23.69
N VAL A 209 -4.91 -41.04 -22.95
CA VAL A 209 -3.93 -41.98 -23.49
C VAL A 209 -3.96 -43.30 -22.69
N ALA A 210 -4.06 -44.40 -23.43
CA ALA A 210 -4.03 -45.76 -22.88
C ALA A 210 -2.60 -46.28 -22.79
N PHE A 211 -2.18 -46.63 -21.58
CA PHE A 211 -0.88 -47.32 -21.30
C PHE A 211 -1.13 -48.83 -21.19
N PRO A 212 -0.60 -49.66 -22.08
CA PRO A 212 -0.80 -51.09 -22.06
C PRO A 212 -0.22 -51.74 -20.82
N ILE A 213 -0.89 -52.75 -20.29
CA ILE A 213 -0.40 -53.52 -19.14
C ILE A 213 0.89 -54.27 -19.46
N ALA A 214 1.83 -54.31 -18.51
CA ALA A 214 3.02 -55.14 -18.52
C ALA A 214 2.87 -56.31 -17.52
N ASP A 215 2.30 -56.08 -16.35
CA ASP A 215 2.13 -57.06 -15.28
C ASP A 215 0.69 -57.61 -15.27
N GLU A 216 0.28 -58.39 -16.29
CA GLU A 216 -1.11 -58.87 -16.44
C GLU A 216 -1.60 -59.65 -15.21
N ASP A 217 -0.80 -60.56 -14.65
CA ASP A 217 -1.18 -61.38 -13.49
C ASP A 217 -1.42 -60.51 -12.23
N LYS A 218 -0.59 -59.51 -12.02
CA LYS A 218 -0.77 -58.58 -10.90
C LYS A 218 -2.05 -57.74 -11.06
N LEU A 219 -2.33 -57.24 -12.27
CA LEU A 219 -3.56 -56.51 -12.51
C LEU A 219 -4.79 -57.37 -12.31
N ALA A 220 -4.80 -58.62 -12.84
CA ALA A 220 -5.87 -59.61 -12.62
C ALA A 220 -6.12 -59.85 -11.11
N ALA A 221 -5.04 -60.05 -10.35
CA ALA A 221 -5.12 -60.30 -8.91
C ALA A 221 -5.65 -59.06 -8.16
N ALA A 222 -5.25 -57.83 -8.53
CA ALA A 222 -5.74 -56.60 -7.93
C ALA A 222 -7.26 -56.44 -8.06
N PHE A 223 -7.82 -56.88 -9.17
CA PHE A 223 -9.28 -56.87 -9.43
C PHE A 223 -9.98 -58.17 -8.99
N GLY A 224 -9.30 -59.06 -8.27
CA GLY A 224 -9.89 -60.33 -7.79
C GLY A 224 -10.19 -61.32 -8.92
N LEU A 225 -9.52 -61.20 -10.05
CA LEU A 225 -9.69 -62.06 -11.21
C LEU A 225 -8.54 -63.12 -11.26
N GLY A 226 -8.83 -64.30 -11.74
CA GLY A 226 -7.80 -65.32 -11.95
C GLY A 226 -6.93 -65.07 -13.18
N LYS A 227 -7.46 -64.41 -14.20
CA LYS A 227 -6.80 -64.02 -15.44
C LYS A 227 -7.56 -62.89 -16.13
N LEU A 228 -6.88 -62.05 -16.86
CA LEU A 228 -7.49 -61.05 -17.76
C LEU A 228 -8.06 -61.77 -19.01
N ALA A 229 -9.30 -61.43 -19.36
CA ALA A 229 -9.99 -62.00 -20.52
C ALA A 229 -9.52 -61.37 -21.84
N LYS A 230 -8.99 -60.14 -21.78
CA LYS A 230 -8.58 -59.33 -22.95
C LYS A 230 -7.34 -58.51 -22.58
N PRO A 231 -6.62 -57.95 -23.57
CA PRO A 231 -5.57 -56.98 -23.31
C PRO A 231 -6.11 -55.80 -22.49
N ALA A 232 -5.37 -55.37 -21.47
CA ALA A 232 -5.78 -54.25 -20.63
C ALA A 232 -4.85 -53.07 -20.76
N ALA A 233 -5.39 -51.88 -20.48
CA ALA A 233 -4.65 -50.63 -20.40
C ALA A 233 -5.20 -49.75 -19.31
N ILE A 234 -4.37 -48.93 -18.69
CA ILE A 234 -4.77 -47.85 -17.78
C ILE A 234 -4.79 -46.53 -18.58
N VAL A 235 -5.79 -45.69 -18.33
CA VAL A 235 -5.99 -44.46 -19.14
C VAL A 235 -5.67 -43.24 -18.31
N ILE A 236 -4.77 -42.42 -18.83
CA ILE A 236 -4.44 -41.12 -18.26
C ILE A 236 -5.11 -39.96 -19.05
N TRP A 237 -5.23 -38.84 -18.40
CA TRP A 237 -5.62 -37.57 -19.02
C TRP A 237 -4.57 -36.51 -18.72
N THR A 238 -4.23 -35.67 -19.71
CA THR A 238 -3.31 -34.56 -19.54
C THR A 238 -3.61 -33.37 -20.42
N THR A 239 -3.31 -32.16 -19.96
CA THR A 239 -3.34 -30.89 -20.72
C THR A 239 -1.99 -30.55 -21.36
N THR A 240 -0.96 -31.37 -21.12
CA THR A 240 0.42 -31.14 -21.55
C THR A 240 0.97 -32.32 -22.33
N PRO A 241 0.52 -32.55 -23.59
CA PRO A 241 1.00 -33.69 -24.39
C PRO A 241 2.52 -33.78 -24.50
N TRP A 242 3.21 -32.63 -24.48
CA TRP A 242 4.66 -32.54 -24.56
C TRP A 242 5.39 -33.17 -23.38
N THR A 243 4.72 -33.53 -22.28
CA THR A 243 5.35 -34.23 -21.15
C THR A 243 5.32 -35.74 -21.31
N ILE A 244 4.51 -36.32 -22.20
CA ILE A 244 4.42 -37.79 -22.43
C ILE A 244 5.78 -38.41 -22.71
N PRO A 245 6.65 -37.83 -23.55
CA PRO A 245 7.98 -38.42 -23.76
C PRO A 245 8.83 -38.61 -22.50
N ALA A 246 8.54 -37.84 -21.45
CA ALA A 246 9.24 -37.90 -20.18
C ALA A 246 8.44 -38.63 -19.07
N ASN A 247 7.36 -39.33 -19.42
CA ASN A 247 6.59 -40.13 -18.46
C ASN A 247 7.46 -41.18 -17.79
N GLN A 248 7.37 -41.32 -16.47
CA GLN A 248 8.12 -42.33 -15.69
C GLN A 248 7.26 -43.09 -14.66
N ALA A 249 6.03 -42.63 -14.40
CA ALA A 249 5.08 -43.32 -13.53
C ALA A 249 3.63 -42.94 -13.85
N LEU A 250 2.70 -43.62 -13.22
CA LEU A 250 1.26 -43.37 -13.28
C LEU A 250 0.77 -43.25 -11.84
N ASN A 251 0.06 -42.17 -11.49
CA ASN A 251 -0.35 -41.91 -10.12
C ASN A 251 -1.87 -42.13 -9.95
N VAL A 252 -2.24 -42.87 -8.91
CA VAL A 252 -3.63 -43.14 -8.49
C VAL A 252 -3.83 -42.76 -7.03
N HIS A 253 -5.05 -42.37 -6.66
CA HIS A 253 -5.38 -42.10 -5.27
C HIS A 253 -5.56 -43.43 -4.49
N PRO A 254 -4.96 -43.61 -3.32
CA PRO A 254 -5.04 -44.86 -2.59
C PRO A 254 -6.47 -45.30 -2.20
N GLU A 255 -7.31 -44.32 -1.89
CA GLU A 255 -8.66 -44.53 -1.36
C GLU A 255 -9.77 -44.56 -2.44
N PHE A 256 -9.49 -44.09 -3.68
CA PHE A 256 -10.50 -44.12 -4.74
C PHE A 256 -10.66 -45.54 -5.28
N ASN A 257 -11.90 -45.85 -5.73
CA ASN A 257 -12.15 -47.08 -6.47
C ASN A 257 -11.83 -46.89 -7.97
N TYR A 258 -11.18 -47.88 -8.52
CA TYR A 258 -10.89 -47.98 -9.95
C TYR A 258 -11.67 -49.14 -10.54
N ALA A 259 -12.24 -48.93 -11.68
CA ALA A 259 -13.00 -49.91 -12.42
C ALA A 259 -12.18 -50.49 -13.58
N LEU A 260 -12.27 -51.79 -13.73
CA LEU A 260 -11.83 -52.51 -14.94
C LEU A 260 -13.03 -52.61 -15.88
N VAL A 261 -12.99 -51.90 -17.00
CA VAL A 261 -14.12 -51.69 -17.92
C VAL A 261 -13.88 -52.45 -19.21
N ASP A 262 -14.78 -53.33 -19.60
CA ASP A 262 -14.75 -54.03 -20.87
C ASP A 262 -15.37 -53.12 -21.97
N VAL A 263 -14.57 -52.76 -22.97
CA VAL A 263 -15.01 -51.91 -24.07
C VAL A 263 -15.05 -52.67 -25.42
N GLY A 264 -15.12 -53.97 -25.36
CA GLY A 264 -15.24 -54.82 -26.54
C GLY A 264 -13.93 -55.51 -26.92
N ASP A 265 -12.97 -54.83 -27.42
CA ASP A 265 -11.65 -55.39 -27.83
C ASP A 265 -10.60 -55.44 -26.69
N LYS A 266 -10.76 -54.64 -25.67
CA LYS A 266 -9.83 -54.44 -24.55
C LYS A 266 -10.52 -54.09 -23.26
N LEU A 267 -9.75 -54.12 -22.16
CA LEU A 267 -10.14 -53.66 -20.81
C LEU A 267 -9.46 -52.34 -20.54
N LEU A 268 -10.20 -51.36 -19.96
CA LEU A 268 -9.68 -50.10 -19.54
C LEU A 268 -9.76 -49.94 -18.02
N VAL A 269 -8.69 -49.45 -17.40
CA VAL A 269 -8.69 -49.05 -15.98
C VAL A 269 -8.93 -47.55 -15.89
N LEU A 270 -10.02 -47.17 -15.19
CA LEU A 270 -10.47 -45.81 -14.97
C LEU A 270 -10.96 -45.66 -13.52
N ALA A 271 -10.95 -44.47 -12.96
CA ALA A 271 -11.64 -44.22 -11.68
C ALA A 271 -13.15 -44.55 -11.85
N GLU A 272 -13.71 -45.31 -10.91
CA GLU A 272 -15.10 -45.82 -11.00
C GLU A 272 -16.12 -44.68 -11.25
N GLU A 273 -15.97 -43.57 -10.54
CA GLU A 273 -16.86 -42.41 -10.67
C GLU A 273 -16.79 -41.72 -12.04
N LEU A 274 -15.72 -41.88 -12.79
CA LEU A 274 -15.47 -41.23 -14.09
C LEU A 274 -15.73 -42.16 -15.28
N VAL A 275 -16.09 -43.42 -15.07
CA VAL A 275 -16.32 -44.39 -16.14
C VAL A 275 -17.33 -43.90 -17.18
N GLU A 276 -18.51 -43.47 -16.73
CA GLU A 276 -19.58 -43.04 -17.65
C GLU A 276 -19.15 -41.82 -18.49
N SER A 277 -18.52 -40.83 -17.87
CA SER A 277 -18.07 -39.62 -18.54
C SER A 277 -16.92 -39.89 -19.51
N CYS A 278 -16.01 -40.82 -19.16
CA CYS A 278 -14.92 -41.23 -20.04
C CYS A 278 -15.44 -42.02 -21.26
N LEU A 279 -16.29 -43.02 -21.06
CA LEU A 279 -16.88 -43.79 -22.16
C LEU A 279 -17.67 -42.91 -23.15
N ALA A 280 -18.48 -41.99 -22.62
CA ALA A 280 -19.17 -41.01 -23.44
C ALA A 280 -18.20 -40.15 -24.27
N ARG A 281 -17.11 -39.68 -23.64
CA ARG A 281 -16.07 -38.88 -24.30
C ARG A 281 -15.33 -39.64 -25.40
N TYR A 282 -15.12 -40.95 -25.18
CA TYR A 282 -14.44 -41.83 -26.16
C TYR A 282 -15.39 -42.36 -27.26
N ASN A 283 -16.69 -42.12 -27.10
CA ASN A 283 -17.72 -42.68 -27.96
C ASN A 283 -17.65 -44.25 -27.96
N LEU A 284 -17.46 -44.82 -26.77
CA LEU A 284 -17.40 -46.24 -26.56
C LEU A 284 -18.55 -46.70 -25.65
N GLU A 285 -19.01 -47.90 -25.90
CA GLU A 285 -19.88 -48.65 -24.97
C GLU A 285 -19.01 -49.57 -24.14
N GLY A 286 -19.32 -49.75 -22.84
CA GLY A 286 -18.56 -50.62 -21.98
C GLY A 286 -19.31 -51.03 -20.71
N SER A 287 -18.83 -52.08 -20.08
CA SER A 287 -19.37 -52.55 -18.81
C SER A 287 -18.27 -52.76 -17.78
N VAL A 288 -18.53 -52.41 -16.52
CA VAL A 288 -17.60 -52.65 -15.42
C VAL A 288 -17.53 -54.16 -15.13
N VAL A 289 -16.32 -54.71 -15.24
CA VAL A 289 -16.04 -56.14 -14.97
C VAL A 289 -15.73 -56.37 -13.50
N ALA A 290 -14.93 -55.47 -12.92
CA ALA A 290 -14.51 -55.52 -11.52
C ALA A 290 -14.08 -54.15 -11.03
N THR A 291 -14.05 -53.94 -9.71
CA THR A 291 -13.52 -52.75 -9.08
C THR A 291 -12.47 -53.10 -8.03
N ALA A 292 -11.53 -52.17 -7.82
CA ALA A 292 -10.50 -52.34 -6.81
C ALA A 292 -10.12 -50.96 -6.25
N PRO A 293 -9.73 -50.83 -4.97
CA PRO A 293 -9.18 -49.58 -4.45
C PRO A 293 -7.84 -49.28 -5.12
N GLY A 294 -7.49 -47.98 -5.25
CA GLY A 294 -6.22 -47.57 -5.87
C GLY A 294 -5.00 -48.17 -5.20
N SER A 295 -5.07 -48.39 -3.87
CA SER A 295 -4.01 -49.09 -3.11
C SER A 295 -3.69 -50.47 -3.62
N ALA A 296 -4.65 -51.17 -4.26
CA ALA A 296 -4.43 -52.49 -4.85
C ALA A 296 -3.65 -52.43 -6.17
N LEU A 297 -3.55 -51.27 -6.81
CA LEU A 297 -2.84 -51.06 -8.07
C LEU A 297 -1.37 -50.67 -7.86
N GLU A 298 -0.92 -50.48 -6.63
CA GLU A 298 0.44 -50.01 -6.30
C GLU A 298 1.51 -50.91 -6.91
N LEU A 299 2.51 -50.30 -7.55
CA LEU A 299 3.66 -50.95 -8.18
C LEU A 299 3.34 -51.94 -9.30
N ILE A 300 2.10 -51.89 -9.87
CA ILE A 300 1.79 -52.60 -11.10
C ILE A 300 2.42 -51.84 -12.26
N ASN A 301 3.13 -52.53 -13.15
CA ASN A 301 3.80 -51.93 -14.29
C ASN A 301 2.90 -51.87 -15.53
N PHE A 302 2.88 -50.72 -16.16
CA PHE A 302 2.34 -50.53 -17.51
C PHE A 302 3.47 -50.15 -18.47
N ARG A 303 3.25 -50.30 -19.77
CA ARG A 303 4.24 -49.92 -20.79
C ARG A 303 3.98 -48.51 -21.28
N HIS A 304 5.06 -47.75 -21.49
CA HIS A 304 4.96 -46.49 -22.19
C HIS A 304 4.39 -46.73 -23.61
N PRO A 305 3.48 -45.84 -24.15
CA PRO A 305 2.79 -46.10 -25.43
C PRO A 305 3.71 -46.31 -26.64
N PHE A 306 4.86 -45.65 -26.68
CA PHE A 306 5.77 -45.70 -27.83
C PHE A 306 7.27 -45.79 -27.48
N TYR A 307 7.64 -45.79 -26.21
CA TYR A 307 9.03 -46.09 -25.76
C TYR A 307 9.11 -47.46 -25.07
N ASP A 308 10.24 -48.13 -25.21
CA ASP A 308 10.52 -49.35 -24.45
C ASP A 308 10.89 -49.01 -23.00
N ARG A 309 9.87 -48.64 -22.24
CA ARG A 309 9.99 -48.22 -20.84
C ARG A 309 8.73 -48.62 -20.05
N LEU A 310 8.93 -49.00 -18.79
CA LEU A 310 7.86 -49.26 -17.86
C LEU A 310 7.44 -48.00 -17.11
N SER A 311 6.14 -47.91 -16.81
CA SER A 311 5.50 -46.85 -16.02
C SER A 311 4.78 -47.54 -14.85
N PRO A 312 5.43 -47.65 -13.67
CA PRO A 312 4.81 -48.20 -12.46
C PRO A 312 3.70 -47.30 -11.93
N VAL A 313 2.71 -47.89 -11.27
CA VAL A 313 1.68 -47.17 -10.55
C VAL A 313 2.19 -46.75 -9.16
N TYR A 314 2.11 -45.47 -8.83
CA TYR A 314 2.41 -44.92 -7.53
C TYR A 314 1.15 -44.36 -6.87
N LEU A 315 1.11 -44.37 -5.54
CA LEU A 315 0.00 -43.79 -4.75
C LEU A 315 0.29 -42.33 -4.46
N ALA A 316 -0.69 -41.48 -4.77
CA ALA A 316 -0.59 -40.04 -4.61
C ALA A 316 -1.92 -39.40 -4.20
N ASP A 317 -1.92 -38.70 -3.06
CA ASP A 317 -3.13 -38.10 -2.46
C ASP A 317 -3.64 -36.89 -3.25
N TYR A 318 -2.83 -36.32 -4.17
CA TYR A 318 -3.21 -35.17 -5.00
C TYR A 318 -4.07 -35.53 -6.23
N VAL A 319 -4.28 -36.81 -6.52
CA VAL A 319 -5.15 -37.22 -7.61
C VAL A 319 -6.60 -36.91 -7.29
N GLU A 320 -7.27 -36.19 -8.21
CA GLU A 320 -8.64 -35.74 -8.05
C GLU A 320 -9.59 -36.39 -9.06
N LEU A 321 -10.91 -36.33 -8.75
CA LEU A 321 -12.00 -36.81 -9.62
C LEU A 321 -12.75 -35.71 -10.37
N GLY A 322 -12.33 -34.47 -10.21
CA GLY A 322 -13.02 -33.32 -10.83
C GLY A 322 -12.93 -33.28 -12.36
N ALA A 323 -11.95 -33.92 -12.94
CA ALA A 323 -11.75 -34.02 -14.39
C ALA A 323 -10.86 -35.22 -14.76
N GLY A 324 -10.81 -35.56 -16.04
CA GLY A 324 -9.92 -36.56 -16.57
C GLY A 324 -10.40 -38.01 -16.40
N THR A 325 -9.52 -38.88 -15.91
CA THR A 325 -9.73 -40.34 -15.77
C THR A 325 -9.52 -40.83 -14.36
N GLY A 326 -9.11 -39.96 -13.42
CA GLY A 326 -8.68 -40.37 -12.08
C GLY A 326 -7.29 -41.02 -12.03
N VAL A 327 -6.57 -40.99 -13.16
CA VAL A 327 -5.17 -41.46 -13.24
C VAL A 327 -4.33 -40.33 -13.82
N VAL A 328 -3.27 -39.94 -13.10
CA VAL A 328 -2.36 -38.89 -13.52
C VAL A 328 -1.08 -39.52 -14.07
N HIS A 329 -0.67 -39.10 -15.29
CA HIS A 329 0.64 -39.43 -15.80
C HIS A 329 1.72 -38.61 -15.09
N SER A 330 2.80 -39.25 -14.67
CA SER A 330 3.85 -38.59 -13.88
C SER A 330 5.12 -38.39 -14.72
N ALA A 331 5.54 -37.13 -14.83
CA ALA A 331 6.80 -36.71 -15.44
C ALA A 331 7.59 -35.87 -14.43
N PRO A 332 8.42 -36.46 -13.57
CA PRO A 332 9.01 -35.81 -12.37
C PRO A 332 9.88 -34.59 -12.70
N ALA A 333 10.38 -34.46 -13.91
CA ALA A 333 11.08 -33.23 -14.33
C ALA A 333 10.17 -32.02 -14.52
N TYR A 334 8.84 -32.20 -14.71
CA TYR A 334 7.90 -31.18 -15.14
C TYR A 334 6.66 -31.01 -14.25
N GLY A 335 6.63 -31.69 -13.11
CA GLY A 335 5.59 -31.55 -12.09
C GLY A 335 6.19 -31.62 -10.69
N VAL A 336 5.80 -30.69 -9.80
CA VAL A 336 6.29 -30.69 -8.41
C VAL A 336 5.76 -31.89 -7.66
N ASP A 337 4.48 -32.19 -7.76
CA ASP A 337 3.84 -33.35 -7.10
C ASP A 337 4.34 -34.66 -7.68
N ASP A 338 4.57 -34.74 -8.99
CA ASP A 338 5.20 -35.88 -9.67
C ASP A 338 6.60 -36.12 -9.13
N PHE A 339 7.39 -35.04 -8.99
CA PHE A 339 8.75 -35.14 -8.44
C PHE A 339 8.75 -35.69 -7.00
N VAL A 340 7.91 -35.12 -6.13
CA VAL A 340 7.80 -35.54 -4.73
C VAL A 340 7.38 -36.98 -4.64
N THR A 341 6.38 -37.40 -5.42
CA THR A 341 5.89 -38.78 -5.44
C THR A 341 6.95 -39.74 -5.93
N CYS A 342 7.62 -39.45 -7.04
CA CYS A 342 8.69 -40.30 -7.56
C CYS A 342 9.88 -40.43 -6.58
N LYS A 343 10.22 -39.35 -5.87
CA LYS A 343 11.25 -39.38 -4.81
C LYS A 343 10.84 -40.23 -3.63
N LYS A 344 9.56 -40.22 -3.21
CA LYS A 344 8.99 -41.06 -2.16
C LYS A 344 9.17 -42.57 -2.50
N TYR A 345 9.06 -42.92 -3.79
CA TYR A 345 9.28 -44.27 -4.29
C TYR A 345 10.75 -44.59 -4.62
N GLY A 346 11.71 -43.77 -4.18
CA GLY A 346 13.13 -44.03 -4.24
C GLY A 346 13.85 -43.63 -5.52
N MET A 347 13.18 -42.91 -6.45
CA MET A 347 13.82 -42.41 -7.67
C MET A 347 14.93 -41.39 -7.31
N VAL A 348 16.15 -41.65 -7.74
CA VAL A 348 17.29 -40.74 -7.54
C VAL A 348 17.32 -39.67 -8.62
N ASN A 349 18.12 -38.61 -8.43
CA ASN A 349 18.15 -37.47 -9.38
C ASN A 349 18.59 -37.89 -10.79
N ASP A 350 19.51 -38.83 -10.89
CA ASP A 350 20.05 -39.31 -12.17
C ASP A 350 19.05 -40.15 -12.98
N ASP A 351 18.02 -40.70 -12.31
CA ASP A 351 16.94 -41.44 -12.98
C ASP A 351 15.89 -40.54 -13.61
N ILE A 352 15.86 -39.22 -13.26
CA ILE A 352 14.84 -38.29 -13.72
C ILE A 352 15.07 -37.88 -15.16
N LEU A 353 14.18 -38.25 -16.03
CA LEU A 353 14.22 -37.93 -17.44
C LEU A 353 13.83 -36.46 -17.67
N ASN A 354 14.78 -35.69 -18.18
CA ASN A 354 14.61 -34.24 -18.46
C ASN A 354 15.00 -33.93 -19.92
N PRO A 355 14.21 -34.38 -20.89
CA PRO A 355 14.56 -34.24 -22.30
C PRO A 355 14.39 -32.82 -22.87
N VAL A 356 13.74 -31.87 -22.14
CA VAL A 356 13.56 -30.49 -22.59
C VAL A 356 14.73 -29.62 -22.14
N GLN A 357 15.43 -29.02 -23.09
CA GLN A 357 16.52 -28.10 -22.85
C GLN A 357 16.04 -26.75 -22.30
N SER A 358 16.97 -25.89 -21.87
CA SER A 358 16.67 -24.57 -21.29
C SER A 358 15.93 -23.64 -22.25
N ASN A 359 16.06 -23.83 -23.55
CA ASN A 359 15.36 -23.08 -24.62
C ASN A 359 14.03 -23.70 -25.06
N GLY A 360 13.55 -24.73 -24.37
CA GLY A 360 12.28 -25.38 -24.68
C GLY A 360 12.34 -26.40 -25.82
N VAL A 361 13.51 -26.71 -26.35
CA VAL A 361 13.70 -27.68 -27.41
C VAL A 361 14.07 -29.03 -26.83
N TYR A 362 13.51 -30.11 -27.34
CA TYR A 362 13.93 -31.45 -26.93
C TYR A 362 15.38 -31.71 -27.32
N VAL A 363 16.09 -32.46 -26.48
CA VAL A 363 17.45 -32.90 -26.79
C VAL A 363 17.48 -33.60 -28.16
N PRO A 364 18.52 -33.40 -29.01
CA PRO A 364 18.53 -33.88 -30.39
C PRO A 364 18.39 -35.41 -30.50
N LEU A 365 18.83 -36.14 -29.47
CA LEU A 365 18.82 -37.63 -29.45
C LEU A 365 17.47 -38.20 -28.98
N LEU A 366 16.49 -37.38 -28.62
CA LEU A 366 15.17 -37.89 -28.24
C LEU A 366 14.50 -38.51 -29.47
N GLU A 367 14.21 -39.79 -29.40
CA GLU A 367 13.53 -40.52 -30.46
C GLU A 367 12.18 -39.85 -30.81
N PHE A 368 11.84 -39.77 -32.08
CA PHE A 368 10.65 -39.12 -32.69
C PHE A 368 10.57 -37.60 -32.59
N PHE A 369 11.03 -36.97 -31.51
CA PHE A 369 10.74 -35.53 -31.23
C PHE A 369 12.00 -34.69 -31.07
N GLY A 370 13.20 -35.24 -31.15
CA GLY A 370 14.47 -34.55 -30.98
C GLY A 370 14.59 -33.32 -31.85
N GLY A 371 15.05 -32.17 -31.24
CA GLY A 371 15.22 -30.90 -31.92
C GLY A 371 13.94 -30.09 -32.12
N GLN A 372 12.77 -30.58 -31.73
CA GLN A 372 11.50 -29.85 -31.80
C GLN A 372 11.25 -29.00 -30.56
N PHE A 373 10.69 -27.82 -30.76
CA PHE A 373 10.21 -26.97 -29.64
C PHE A 373 8.91 -27.54 -29.07
N ILE A 374 8.81 -27.66 -27.77
CA ILE A 374 7.74 -28.43 -27.10
C ILE A 374 6.32 -28.01 -27.50
N TRP A 375 6.03 -26.72 -27.67
CA TRP A 375 4.72 -26.28 -28.09
C TRP A 375 4.38 -26.68 -29.53
N LYS A 376 5.40 -26.83 -30.38
CA LYS A 376 5.26 -27.29 -31.77
C LYS A 376 5.25 -28.82 -31.88
N ALA A 377 5.74 -29.53 -30.87
CA ALA A 377 5.77 -30.99 -30.84
C ALA A 377 4.40 -31.59 -30.44
N ASN A 378 3.50 -30.86 -29.82
CA ASN A 378 2.20 -31.39 -29.38
C ASN A 378 1.43 -32.13 -30.51
N PRO A 379 1.24 -31.58 -31.73
CA PRO A 379 0.58 -32.32 -32.79
C PRO A 379 1.31 -33.61 -33.17
N ALA A 380 2.63 -33.59 -33.29
CA ALA A 380 3.44 -34.78 -33.64
C ALA A 380 3.32 -35.91 -32.58
N ILE A 381 3.17 -35.52 -31.28
CA ILE A 381 2.94 -36.47 -30.18
C ILE A 381 1.54 -37.08 -30.28
N VAL A 382 0.53 -36.27 -30.57
CA VAL A 382 -0.85 -36.73 -30.84
C VAL A 382 -0.88 -37.69 -32.03
N ASP A 383 -0.20 -37.34 -33.14
CA ASP A 383 -0.10 -38.21 -34.32
C ASP A 383 0.57 -39.56 -34.00
N LYS A 384 1.66 -39.54 -33.22
CA LYS A 384 2.37 -40.74 -32.79
C LYS A 384 1.51 -41.61 -31.88
N LEU A 385 0.79 -41.02 -30.91
CA LEU A 385 -0.16 -41.75 -30.06
C LEU A 385 -1.31 -42.37 -30.86
N THR A 386 -1.76 -41.72 -31.92
CA THR A 386 -2.76 -42.21 -32.84
C THR A 386 -2.21 -43.38 -33.68
N GLU A 387 -0.99 -43.26 -34.22
CA GLU A 387 -0.30 -44.30 -34.99
C GLU A 387 -0.18 -45.61 -34.19
N VAL A 388 0.19 -45.50 -32.88
CA VAL A 388 0.34 -46.67 -32.02
C VAL A 388 -0.97 -47.16 -31.41
N GLY A 389 -2.10 -46.52 -31.67
CA GLY A 389 -3.42 -46.89 -31.15
C GLY A 389 -3.64 -46.62 -29.68
N ALA A 390 -2.82 -45.74 -29.08
CA ALA A 390 -2.89 -45.39 -27.67
C ALA A 390 -3.78 -44.16 -27.36
N LEU A 391 -4.04 -43.32 -28.35
CA LEU A 391 -4.91 -42.16 -28.20
C LEU A 391 -6.38 -42.59 -28.20
N LEU A 392 -7.11 -42.27 -27.11
CA LEU A 392 -8.56 -42.50 -27.02
C LEU A 392 -9.37 -41.27 -27.39
N HIS A 393 -8.92 -40.12 -26.95
CA HIS A 393 -9.60 -38.83 -27.20
C HIS A 393 -8.64 -37.65 -27.20
N THR A 394 -8.98 -36.63 -27.95
CA THR A 394 -8.30 -35.33 -27.91
C THR A 394 -9.30 -34.19 -28.11
N THR A 395 -9.13 -33.11 -27.36
CA THR A 395 -9.92 -31.90 -27.50
C THR A 395 -9.10 -30.68 -27.08
N VAL A 396 -9.66 -29.48 -27.20
CA VAL A 396 -9.04 -28.23 -26.78
C VAL A 396 -9.87 -27.64 -25.66
N ILE A 397 -9.24 -27.31 -24.55
CA ILE A 397 -9.86 -26.59 -23.45
C ILE A 397 -9.19 -25.23 -23.25
N GLU A 398 -9.94 -24.31 -22.63
CA GLU A 398 -9.41 -23.02 -22.18
C GLU A 398 -9.35 -23.05 -20.66
N HIS A 399 -8.18 -22.77 -20.11
CA HIS A 399 -7.96 -22.83 -18.67
C HIS A 399 -6.90 -21.81 -18.26
N SER A 400 -6.87 -21.48 -16.96
CA SER A 400 -5.83 -20.65 -16.37
C SER A 400 -4.48 -21.36 -16.42
N TYR A 401 -3.45 -20.69 -16.91
CA TYR A 401 -2.11 -21.24 -17.09
C TYR A 401 -1.03 -20.25 -16.66
N MET A 402 0.08 -20.78 -16.17
CA MET A 402 1.24 -19.99 -15.72
C MET A 402 1.89 -19.26 -16.89
N HIS A 403 2.12 -17.95 -16.70
CA HIS A 403 2.83 -17.09 -17.67
C HIS A 403 3.94 -16.30 -16.97
N CYS A 404 4.99 -16.01 -17.73
CA CYS A 404 6.04 -15.11 -17.27
C CYS A 404 5.47 -13.69 -17.10
N TRP A 405 5.59 -13.12 -15.92
CA TRP A 405 5.08 -11.77 -15.62
C TRP A 405 5.59 -10.69 -16.59
N ARG A 406 6.77 -10.92 -17.17
CA ARG A 406 7.44 -9.95 -18.06
C ARG A 406 7.18 -10.20 -19.54
N HIS A 407 7.41 -11.43 -20.00
CA HIS A 407 7.27 -11.79 -21.42
C HIS A 407 5.83 -12.14 -21.80
N LYS A 408 4.96 -12.38 -20.82
CA LYS A 408 3.58 -12.83 -21.04
C LYS A 408 3.50 -14.12 -21.86
N THR A 409 4.54 -14.94 -21.77
CA THR A 409 4.64 -16.23 -22.45
C THR A 409 4.45 -17.37 -21.45
N PRO A 410 3.89 -18.51 -21.89
CA PRO A 410 3.65 -19.66 -21.04
C PRO A 410 4.93 -20.20 -20.41
N LEU A 411 4.87 -20.52 -19.13
CA LEU A 411 5.94 -21.16 -18.36
C LEU A 411 5.77 -22.67 -18.36
N ILE A 412 6.83 -23.35 -17.94
CA ILE A 412 6.77 -24.76 -17.54
C ILE A 412 7.44 -24.95 -16.16
N TYR A 413 7.11 -26.00 -15.46
CA TYR A 413 8.02 -26.56 -14.47
C TYR A 413 9.15 -27.29 -15.20
N ARG A 414 10.39 -27.08 -14.76
CA ARG A 414 11.56 -27.79 -15.29
C ARG A 414 12.55 -28.12 -14.18
N ALA A 415 12.88 -29.39 -14.01
CA ALA A 415 13.91 -29.81 -13.08
C ALA A 415 15.27 -29.25 -13.49
N THR A 416 15.86 -28.42 -12.61
CA THR A 416 17.19 -27.84 -12.78
C THR A 416 17.92 -27.83 -11.46
N ALA A 417 19.25 -27.99 -11.52
CA ALA A 417 20.07 -27.80 -10.32
C ALA A 417 20.12 -26.29 -10.00
N GLN A 418 19.58 -25.91 -8.87
CA GLN A 418 19.47 -24.54 -8.40
C GLN A 418 19.89 -24.44 -6.93
N TRP A 419 20.08 -23.20 -6.46
CA TRP A 419 20.33 -22.91 -5.05
C TRP A 419 19.04 -22.47 -4.38
N PHE A 420 18.80 -23.04 -3.19
CA PHE A 420 17.57 -22.82 -2.43
C PHE A 420 17.88 -22.38 -1.01
N ILE A 421 17.02 -21.50 -0.47
CA ILE A 421 16.84 -21.32 0.97
C ILE A 421 15.73 -22.27 1.40
N GLY A 422 16.04 -23.22 2.28
CA GLY A 422 15.12 -24.27 2.71
C GLY A 422 14.17 -23.77 3.78
N MET A 423 12.86 -23.98 3.56
CA MET A 423 11.83 -23.62 4.53
C MET A 423 11.80 -24.60 5.71
N ASP A 424 11.92 -25.89 5.43
CA ASP A 424 11.85 -26.97 6.41
C ASP A 424 13.19 -27.69 6.61
N LYS A 425 14.24 -27.20 5.95
CA LYS A 425 15.60 -27.71 6.15
C LYS A 425 16.03 -27.43 7.60
N GLN A 426 16.54 -28.47 8.28
CA GLN A 426 17.07 -28.30 9.62
C GLN A 426 18.30 -27.39 9.58
N PRO A 427 18.28 -26.23 10.27
CA PRO A 427 19.42 -25.33 10.31
C PRO A 427 20.53 -25.86 11.22
N THR A 428 21.67 -25.17 11.25
CA THR A 428 22.79 -25.49 12.15
C THR A 428 22.35 -25.46 13.62
N THR A 429 21.45 -24.54 13.98
CA THR A 429 20.90 -24.42 15.34
C THR A 429 19.46 -23.92 15.31
N GLY A 430 18.63 -24.42 16.24
CA GLY A 430 17.28 -23.92 16.47
C GLY A 430 16.23 -24.43 15.48
N ASP A 431 15.17 -23.63 15.33
CA ASP A 431 13.97 -23.99 14.55
C ASP A 431 14.19 -23.80 13.05
N THR A 432 13.37 -24.48 12.24
CA THR A 432 13.36 -24.29 10.78
C THR A 432 12.94 -22.87 10.41
N LEU A 433 13.28 -22.44 9.20
CA LEU A 433 12.93 -21.10 8.72
C LEU A 433 11.41 -20.87 8.74
N ARG A 434 10.62 -21.88 8.38
CA ARG A 434 9.16 -21.82 8.45
C ARG A 434 8.67 -21.56 9.88
N GLN A 435 9.17 -22.31 10.85
CA GLN A 435 8.78 -22.12 12.26
C GLN A 435 9.15 -20.74 12.77
N ARG A 436 10.38 -20.27 12.48
CA ARG A 436 10.83 -18.92 12.83
C ARG A 436 9.94 -17.83 12.23
N SER A 437 9.61 -17.97 10.94
CA SER A 437 8.82 -16.98 10.21
C SER A 437 7.36 -16.94 10.70
N LEU A 438 6.74 -18.08 10.97
CA LEU A 438 5.38 -18.12 11.53
C LEU A 438 5.32 -17.48 12.93
N LYS A 439 6.31 -17.76 13.78
CA LYS A 439 6.43 -17.10 15.09
C LYS A 439 6.62 -15.59 14.97
N ALA A 440 7.48 -15.14 14.06
CA ALA A 440 7.74 -13.73 13.83
C ALA A 440 6.48 -12.97 13.33
N ILE A 441 5.61 -13.65 12.54
CA ILE A 441 4.31 -13.09 12.14
C ILE A 441 3.39 -12.87 13.35
N GLU A 442 3.36 -13.81 14.31
CA GLU A 442 2.57 -13.66 15.53
C GLU A 442 3.01 -12.48 16.40
N GLU A 443 4.31 -12.16 16.39
CA GLU A 443 4.93 -11.07 17.14
C GLU A 443 4.83 -9.70 16.42
N THR A 444 4.40 -9.67 15.16
CA THR A 444 4.31 -8.46 14.34
C THR A 444 2.93 -7.84 14.45
N GLN A 445 2.86 -6.51 14.57
CA GLN A 445 1.61 -5.77 14.51
C GLN A 445 1.22 -5.51 13.04
N PHE A 446 -0.03 -5.83 12.68
CA PHE A 446 -0.55 -5.64 11.32
C PHE A 446 -1.63 -4.56 11.28
N VAL A 447 -1.50 -3.65 10.33
CA VAL A 447 -2.49 -2.60 10.04
C VAL A 447 -2.83 -2.64 8.54
N PRO A 448 -4.02 -3.08 8.14
CA PRO A 448 -5.09 -3.67 8.96
C PRO A 448 -4.79 -5.10 9.42
N ALA A 449 -5.50 -5.57 10.44
CA ALA A 449 -5.25 -6.87 11.08
C ALA A 449 -5.35 -8.08 10.13
N TRP A 450 -6.14 -8.02 9.06
CA TRP A 450 -6.27 -9.11 8.08
C TRP A 450 -4.95 -9.48 7.39
N GLY A 451 -3.99 -8.56 7.35
CA GLY A 451 -2.67 -8.79 6.77
C GLY A 451 -1.93 -9.94 7.43
N GLN A 452 -2.13 -10.17 8.75
CA GLN A 452 -1.50 -11.26 9.49
C GLN A 452 -1.92 -12.63 8.94
N ALA A 453 -3.22 -12.89 8.82
CA ALA A 453 -3.74 -14.16 8.31
C ALA A 453 -3.27 -14.44 6.87
N ARG A 454 -3.22 -13.38 6.05
CA ARG A 454 -2.75 -13.48 4.67
C ARG A 454 -1.27 -13.88 4.59
N LEU A 455 -0.39 -13.19 5.31
CA LEU A 455 1.04 -13.51 5.31
C LEU A 455 1.31 -14.88 5.94
N HIS A 456 0.60 -15.20 7.02
CA HIS A 456 0.68 -16.52 7.68
C HIS A 456 0.36 -17.65 6.71
N SER A 457 -0.76 -17.59 5.98
CA SER A 457 -1.16 -18.60 5.00
C SER A 457 -0.11 -18.77 3.89
N MET A 458 0.47 -17.66 3.41
CA MET A 458 1.51 -17.69 2.38
C MET A 458 2.78 -18.37 2.88
N ILE A 459 3.21 -18.12 4.12
CA ILE A 459 4.40 -18.74 4.71
C ILE A 459 4.16 -20.21 5.05
N ALA A 460 2.98 -20.56 5.60
CA ALA A 460 2.66 -21.92 6.00
C ALA A 460 2.77 -22.93 4.84
N ASN A 461 2.40 -22.51 3.63
CA ASN A 461 2.39 -23.36 2.44
C ASN A 461 3.53 -23.06 1.44
N ARG A 462 4.49 -22.21 1.83
CA ARG A 462 5.56 -21.81 0.91
C ARG A 462 6.52 -22.98 0.63
N PRO A 463 6.86 -23.25 -0.65
CA PRO A 463 7.97 -24.12 -1.00
C PRO A 463 9.33 -23.47 -0.68
N ASP A 464 10.42 -24.24 -0.77
CA ASP A 464 11.76 -23.71 -0.67
C ASP A 464 12.00 -22.56 -1.67
N TRP A 465 12.71 -21.54 -1.25
CA TRP A 465 12.96 -20.36 -2.10
C TRP A 465 14.15 -20.59 -3.03
N CYS A 466 13.92 -20.73 -4.34
CA CYS A 466 14.95 -20.76 -5.35
C CYS A 466 15.57 -19.36 -5.51
N ILE A 467 16.84 -19.21 -5.05
CA ILE A 467 17.54 -17.90 -5.04
C ILE A 467 18.48 -17.71 -6.24
N SER A 468 18.77 -18.74 -7.03
CA SER A 468 19.68 -18.62 -8.17
C SER A 468 18.97 -18.27 -9.47
N ARG A 469 19.57 -17.37 -10.26
CA ARG A 469 19.12 -16.95 -11.57
C ARG A 469 20.25 -17.01 -12.58
N GLN A 470 19.92 -17.34 -13.82
CA GLN A 470 20.85 -17.38 -14.95
C GLN A 470 20.78 -16.07 -15.70
N ARG A 471 21.34 -14.99 -15.08
CA ARG A 471 21.27 -13.60 -15.54
C ARG A 471 22.64 -12.96 -15.64
N ASN A 472 22.72 -11.88 -16.45
CA ASN A 472 23.92 -11.03 -16.52
C ASN A 472 23.87 -9.87 -15.52
N TRP A 473 22.66 -9.38 -15.19
CA TRP A 473 22.45 -8.24 -14.31
C TRP A 473 21.81 -8.65 -12.99
N GLY A 474 22.62 -8.74 -11.95
CA GLY A 474 22.25 -9.13 -10.60
C GLY A 474 23.49 -9.37 -9.73
N VAL A 475 23.30 -9.38 -8.41
CA VAL A 475 24.36 -9.69 -7.46
C VAL A 475 24.75 -11.17 -7.60
N PRO A 476 26.03 -11.48 -7.78
CA PRO A 476 26.48 -12.86 -7.98
C PRO A 476 26.33 -13.70 -6.71
N ILE A 477 26.15 -15.01 -6.88
CA ILE A 477 26.30 -16.02 -5.82
C ILE A 477 27.77 -16.46 -5.85
N PRO A 478 28.64 -15.99 -4.95
CA PRO A 478 30.08 -16.20 -5.06
C PRO A 478 30.53 -17.55 -4.47
N PHE A 479 30.06 -18.64 -5.10
CA PHE A 479 30.37 -19.99 -4.67
C PHE A 479 31.41 -20.68 -5.54
N PHE A 480 32.25 -21.47 -4.88
CA PHE A 480 33.19 -22.40 -5.51
C PHE A 480 32.72 -23.83 -5.22
N LEU A 481 32.50 -24.60 -6.26
CA LEU A 481 32.01 -25.98 -6.17
C LEU A 481 33.14 -26.97 -6.48
N ASN A 482 33.35 -27.94 -5.63
CA ASN A 482 34.23 -29.03 -5.93
C ASN A 482 33.75 -29.79 -7.18
N LYS A 483 34.65 -29.99 -8.14
CA LYS A 483 34.30 -30.62 -9.46
C LYS A 483 33.84 -32.05 -9.36
N GLU A 484 34.35 -32.80 -8.36
CA GLU A 484 34.01 -34.23 -8.18
C GLU A 484 32.74 -34.39 -7.34
N SER A 485 32.64 -33.72 -6.20
CA SER A 485 31.51 -33.88 -5.26
C SER A 485 30.35 -32.96 -5.54
N GLY A 486 30.59 -31.84 -6.23
CA GLY A 486 29.59 -30.78 -6.43
C GLY A 486 29.26 -29.97 -5.18
N GLU A 487 30.01 -30.19 -4.08
CA GLU A 487 29.80 -29.53 -2.80
C GLU A 487 30.52 -28.19 -2.74
N LEU A 488 30.08 -27.34 -1.82
CA LEU A 488 30.68 -26.03 -1.55
C LEU A 488 32.09 -26.20 -0.97
N HIS A 489 32.96 -25.22 -1.30
CA HIS A 489 34.28 -25.16 -0.68
C HIS A 489 34.16 -25.04 0.85
N PRO A 490 35.00 -25.75 1.66
CA PRO A 490 34.91 -25.73 3.13
C PRO A 490 35.01 -24.33 3.75
N ARG A 491 35.76 -23.40 3.10
CA ARG A 491 35.91 -22.01 3.52
C ARG A 491 34.92 -21.04 2.81
N THR A 492 33.74 -21.50 2.39
CA THR A 492 32.79 -20.69 1.60
C THR A 492 32.50 -19.35 2.24
N VAL A 493 32.18 -19.30 3.53
CA VAL A 493 31.85 -18.04 4.24
C VAL A 493 33.02 -17.05 4.22
N GLU A 494 34.25 -17.53 4.44
CA GLU A 494 35.47 -16.73 4.36
C GLU A 494 35.74 -16.21 2.95
N LEU A 495 35.55 -17.04 1.94
CA LEU A 495 35.70 -16.67 0.53
C LEU A 495 34.65 -15.66 0.09
N MET A 496 33.42 -15.81 0.57
CA MET A 496 32.34 -14.83 0.33
C MET A 496 32.72 -13.46 0.88
N GLU A 497 33.27 -13.39 2.09
CA GLU A 497 33.74 -12.10 2.65
C GLU A 497 34.91 -11.50 1.84
N ALA A 498 35.82 -12.33 1.36
CA ALA A 498 36.90 -11.87 0.49
C ALA A 498 36.39 -11.30 -0.84
N VAL A 499 35.35 -11.92 -1.42
CA VAL A 499 34.64 -11.40 -2.61
C VAL A 499 33.89 -10.11 -2.29
N ALA A 500 33.15 -10.07 -1.16
CA ALA A 500 32.39 -8.90 -0.75
C ALA A 500 33.30 -7.65 -0.60
N LYS A 501 34.48 -7.79 -0.03
CA LYS A 501 35.49 -6.71 0.06
C LYS A 501 35.92 -6.17 -1.30
N ARG A 502 36.04 -7.02 -2.32
CA ARG A 502 36.34 -6.57 -3.69
C ARG A 502 35.13 -5.89 -4.33
N VAL A 503 33.93 -6.47 -4.17
CA VAL A 503 32.67 -5.90 -4.68
C VAL A 503 32.40 -4.52 -4.08
N GLU A 504 32.76 -4.30 -2.83
CA GLU A 504 32.63 -3.00 -2.15
C GLU A 504 33.43 -1.87 -2.83
N VAL A 505 34.49 -2.22 -3.58
CA VAL A 505 35.35 -1.27 -4.29
C VAL A 505 35.07 -1.22 -5.79
N GLU A 506 34.79 -2.36 -6.40
CA GLU A 506 34.72 -2.51 -7.87
C GLU A 506 33.29 -2.87 -8.39
N GLY A 507 32.32 -3.10 -7.48
CA GLY A 507 31.00 -3.60 -7.82
C GLY A 507 30.99 -5.08 -8.17
N ILE A 508 29.83 -5.59 -8.62
CA ILE A 508 29.64 -7.01 -8.97
C ILE A 508 30.60 -7.50 -10.07
N GLU A 509 31.14 -6.60 -10.88
CA GLU A 509 32.13 -6.89 -11.91
C GLU A 509 33.37 -7.58 -11.35
N ALA A 510 33.73 -7.31 -10.09
CA ALA A 510 34.85 -7.95 -9.39
C ALA A 510 34.75 -9.48 -9.41
N TRP A 511 33.56 -10.02 -9.14
CA TRP A 511 33.33 -11.47 -9.19
C TRP A 511 33.47 -12.05 -10.60
N PHE A 512 32.83 -11.42 -11.59
CA PHE A 512 32.79 -11.95 -12.95
C PHE A 512 34.17 -11.94 -13.63
N LYS A 513 35.00 -10.94 -13.34
CA LYS A 513 36.36 -10.79 -13.92
C LYS A 513 37.46 -11.57 -13.17
N MET A 514 37.23 -11.87 -11.91
CA MET A 514 38.24 -12.50 -11.02
C MET A 514 38.53 -13.93 -11.46
N ASP A 515 39.85 -14.29 -11.48
CA ASP A 515 40.28 -15.70 -11.61
C ASP A 515 40.15 -16.43 -10.25
N ALA A 516 39.65 -17.65 -10.27
CA ALA A 516 39.50 -18.46 -9.06
C ALA A 516 40.86 -18.66 -8.33
N ALA A 517 41.94 -18.71 -9.05
CA ALA A 517 43.30 -18.85 -8.47
C ALA A 517 43.69 -17.68 -7.56
N GLU A 518 43.11 -16.49 -7.74
CA GLU A 518 43.42 -15.32 -6.87
C GLU A 518 42.96 -15.55 -5.41
N LEU A 519 41.93 -16.37 -5.19
CA LEU A 519 41.41 -16.71 -3.86
C LEU A 519 41.77 -18.11 -3.41
N LEU A 520 41.81 -19.07 -4.35
CA LEU A 520 42.00 -20.48 -4.05
C LEU A 520 43.47 -20.94 -4.21
N GLY A 521 44.31 -20.14 -4.89
CA GLY A 521 45.69 -20.53 -5.17
C GLY A 521 45.79 -21.89 -5.88
N ASP A 522 46.53 -22.81 -5.34
CA ASP A 522 46.74 -24.14 -5.88
C ASP A 522 45.48 -25.03 -5.87
N GLU A 523 44.47 -24.69 -5.09
CA GLU A 523 43.21 -25.45 -5.03
C GLU A 523 42.26 -25.12 -6.22
N ALA A 524 42.51 -23.99 -6.94
CA ALA A 524 41.61 -23.54 -8.01
C ALA A 524 41.27 -24.57 -9.08
N PRO A 525 42.19 -25.48 -9.53
CA PRO A 525 41.84 -26.50 -10.49
C PRO A 525 40.77 -27.50 -10.03
N LEU A 526 40.59 -27.64 -8.70
CA LEU A 526 39.64 -28.59 -8.09
C LEU A 526 38.20 -28.04 -8.01
N TYR A 527 38.01 -26.71 -8.26
CA TYR A 527 36.75 -26.03 -8.05
C TYR A 527 36.28 -25.34 -9.30
N ASP A 528 34.97 -25.32 -9.47
CA ASP A 528 34.27 -24.48 -10.46
C ASP A 528 33.69 -23.26 -9.77
N LYS A 529 33.94 -22.10 -10.38
CA LYS A 529 33.33 -20.83 -10.02
C LYS A 529 31.99 -20.70 -10.69
N ILE A 530 30.90 -20.53 -9.93
CA ILE A 530 29.57 -20.40 -10.53
C ILE A 530 29.32 -19.00 -11.04
N SER A 531 28.41 -18.86 -12.01
CA SER A 531 28.07 -17.58 -12.66
C SER A 531 26.64 -17.11 -12.34
N ASP A 532 25.89 -17.88 -11.54
CA ASP A 532 24.52 -17.53 -11.17
C ASP A 532 24.46 -16.23 -10.37
N THR A 533 23.40 -15.48 -10.57
CA THR A 533 23.07 -14.28 -9.80
C THR A 533 21.94 -14.58 -8.82
N LEU A 534 21.79 -13.73 -7.81
CA LEU A 534 20.68 -13.80 -6.85
C LEU A 534 19.36 -13.41 -7.51
N ASP A 535 18.28 -13.93 -6.98
CA ASP A 535 16.91 -13.45 -7.20
C ASP A 535 16.78 -12.00 -6.76
N VAL A 536 16.20 -11.12 -7.57
CA VAL A 536 16.04 -9.71 -7.25
C VAL A 536 15.24 -9.47 -5.95
N TRP A 537 14.37 -10.40 -5.57
CA TRP A 537 13.69 -10.35 -4.27
C TRP A 537 14.63 -10.56 -3.07
N PHE A 538 15.83 -11.07 -3.32
CA PHE A 538 16.87 -11.14 -2.29
C PHE A 538 17.50 -9.78 -2.07
N ASP A 539 17.74 -9.00 -3.13
CA ASP A 539 18.28 -7.64 -3.06
C ASP A 539 17.43 -6.77 -2.15
N SER A 540 16.15 -6.58 -2.52
CA SER A 540 15.20 -5.81 -1.70
C SER A 540 14.89 -6.48 -0.35
N GLY A 541 14.85 -7.82 -0.31
CA GLY A 541 14.58 -8.58 0.90
C GLY A 541 15.65 -8.46 1.98
N THR A 542 16.88 -8.10 1.63
CA THR A 542 18.00 -7.94 2.57
C THR A 542 18.36 -6.49 2.89
N THR A 543 17.54 -5.52 2.47
CA THR A 543 17.77 -4.09 2.76
C THR A 543 17.83 -3.80 4.26
N HIS A 544 17.11 -4.55 5.09
CA HIS A 544 17.25 -4.45 6.55
C HIS A 544 18.67 -4.75 7.04
N TRP A 545 19.43 -5.53 6.29
CA TRP A 545 20.82 -5.87 6.58
C TRP A 545 21.78 -4.86 5.97
N HIS A 546 21.82 -4.73 4.64
CA HIS A 546 22.83 -3.95 3.94
C HIS A 546 22.56 -2.44 3.94
N VAL A 547 21.31 -1.99 4.19
CA VAL A 547 20.98 -0.57 4.35
C VAL A 547 20.98 -0.17 5.82
N LEU A 548 20.11 -0.75 6.66
CA LEU A 548 19.93 -0.32 8.05
C LEU A 548 21.15 -0.61 8.95
N ARG A 549 21.95 -1.62 8.65
CA ARG A 549 23.23 -1.92 9.32
C ARG A 549 24.44 -1.42 8.53
N GLY A 550 24.29 -1.21 7.24
CA GLY A 550 25.38 -1.02 6.29
C GLY A 550 25.51 0.41 5.80
N SER A 551 24.90 0.70 4.63
CA SER A 551 25.09 1.98 3.95
C SER A 551 24.43 3.17 4.65
N HIS A 552 23.30 2.96 5.34
CA HIS A 552 22.50 4.02 6.00
C HIS A 552 22.07 3.58 7.39
N PRO A 553 23.01 3.48 8.36
CA PRO A 553 22.65 3.09 9.72
C PRO A 553 21.77 4.17 10.36
N MET A 554 20.55 3.80 10.75
CA MET A 554 19.58 4.74 11.31
C MET A 554 19.75 4.98 12.82
N GLY A 555 20.73 4.34 13.46
CA GLY A 555 21.01 4.49 14.90
C GLY A 555 19.86 4.02 15.79
N HIS A 556 19.15 2.98 15.37
CA HIS A 556 18.04 2.42 16.13
C HIS A 556 18.56 1.67 17.37
N GLU A 557 18.00 1.99 18.55
CA GLU A 557 18.48 1.45 19.84
C GLU A 557 18.34 -0.07 19.95
N THR A 558 17.41 -0.69 19.22
CA THR A 558 17.05 -2.11 19.35
C THR A 558 17.58 -2.99 18.22
N GLY A 559 18.60 -2.51 17.48
CA GLY A 559 19.19 -3.22 16.35
C GLY A 559 18.46 -2.95 15.01
N PRO A 560 18.67 -3.76 13.98
CA PRO A 560 18.24 -3.46 12.60
C PRO A 560 16.76 -3.77 12.33
N ARG A 561 15.87 -3.49 13.27
CA ARG A 561 14.42 -3.58 13.08
C ARG A 561 13.88 -2.20 12.76
N ALA A 562 13.19 -2.08 11.64
CA ALA A 562 12.37 -0.91 11.38
C ALA A 562 11.15 -0.90 12.33
N ASP A 563 10.66 0.29 12.71
CA ASP A 563 9.40 0.41 13.42
C ASP A 563 8.25 0.07 12.49
N LEU A 564 8.33 0.50 11.21
CA LEU A 564 7.25 0.32 10.24
C LEU A 564 7.78 -0.05 8.84
N TYR A 565 7.17 -1.07 8.23
CA TYR A 565 7.14 -1.30 6.80
C TYR A 565 5.76 -0.94 6.25
N LEU A 566 5.71 -0.23 5.13
CA LEU A 566 4.46 0.18 4.49
C LEU A 566 4.53 -0.07 2.99
N GLU A 567 3.65 -0.93 2.45
CA GLU A 567 3.51 -1.19 1.00
C GLU A 567 2.08 -1.61 0.62
N GLY A 568 1.88 -1.83 -0.67
CA GLY A 568 0.63 -2.38 -1.20
C GLY A 568 0.39 -3.84 -0.80
N SER A 569 -0.86 -4.28 -0.95
CA SER A 569 -1.29 -5.65 -0.58
C SER A 569 -0.63 -6.76 -1.40
N ASP A 570 -0.08 -6.45 -2.58
CA ASP A 570 0.73 -7.36 -3.39
C ASP A 570 2.05 -7.75 -2.70
N GLN A 571 2.57 -6.88 -1.83
CA GLN A 571 3.85 -7.09 -1.18
C GLN A 571 3.83 -8.17 -0.07
N HIS A 572 2.66 -8.73 0.27
CA HIS A 572 2.59 -9.96 1.06
C HIS A 572 3.24 -11.15 0.35
N ARG A 573 3.27 -11.14 -0.99
CA ARG A 573 4.01 -12.11 -1.82
C ARG A 573 5.32 -11.55 -2.38
N GLY A 574 5.70 -10.35 -2.02
CA GLY A 574 6.89 -9.65 -2.47
C GLY A 574 7.81 -9.27 -1.31
N TRP A 575 8.01 -7.97 -1.11
CA TRP A 575 8.99 -7.42 -0.17
C TRP A 575 8.73 -7.76 1.30
N PHE A 576 7.48 -7.75 1.77
CA PHE A 576 7.15 -8.17 3.14
C PHE A 576 7.58 -9.60 3.42
N HIS A 577 7.40 -10.46 2.43
CA HIS A 577 7.68 -11.87 2.46
C HIS A 577 9.18 -12.16 2.41
N SER A 578 9.90 -11.61 1.42
CA SER A 578 11.34 -11.82 1.27
C SER A 578 12.12 -11.23 2.46
N SER A 579 11.74 -10.04 2.94
CA SER A 579 12.33 -9.43 4.12
C SER A 579 12.10 -10.25 5.40
N LEU A 580 10.91 -10.83 5.57
CA LEU A 580 10.62 -11.72 6.69
C LEU A 580 11.53 -12.93 6.70
N LEU A 581 11.65 -13.62 5.55
CA LEU A 581 12.47 -14.81 5.43
C LEU A 581 13.94 -14.56 5.71
N THR A 582 14.50 -13.50 5.13
CA THR A 582 15.91 -13.15 5.35
C THR A 582 16.16 -12.66 6.77
N GLY A 583 15.25 -11.87 7.34
CA GLY A 583 15.32 -11.44 8.74
C GLY A 583 15.27 -12.61 9.72
N CYS A 584 14.34 -13.55 9.50
CA CYS A 584 14.25 -14.76 10.33
C CYS A 584 15.44 -15.71 10.17
N ALA A 585 16.02 -15.81 8.96
CA ALA A 585 17.19 -16.63 8.71
C ALA A 585 18.45 -16.04 9.37
N ILE A 586 18.62 -14.71 9.36
CA ILE A 586 19.81 -14.03 9.89
C ILE A 586 19.68 -13.75 11.38
N ASP A 587 18.56 -13.18 11.81
CA ASP A 587 18.35 -12.60 13.15
C ASP A 587 17.31 -13.33 14.00
N ASN A 588 16.64 -14.33 13.47
CA ASN A 588 15.55 -15.08 14.11
C ASN A 588 14.32 -14.19 14.50
N HIS A 589 14.10 -13.10 13.80
CA HIS A 589 12.92 -12.23 13.96
C HIS A 589 12.59 -11.48 12.66
N ALA A 590 11.36 -10.96 12.56
CA ALA A 590 11.00 -10.06 11.46
C ALA A 590 11.84 -8.77 11.51
N PRO A 591 12.25 -8.20 10.36
CA PRO A 591 13.01 -6.95 10.33
C PRO A 591 12.16 -5.69 10.55
N TYR A 592 10.89 -5.86 10.89
CA TYR A 592 9.92 -4.82 11.17
C TYR A 592 9.09 -5.16 12.42
N ARG A 593 8.58 -4.14 13.11
CA ARG A 593 7.67 -4.27 14.25
C ARG A 593 6.22 -4.17 13.84
N GLU A 594 5.93 -3.24 12.93
CA GLU A 594 4.61 -3.03 12.35
C GLU A 594 4.67 -3.19 10.84
N LEU A 595 3.58 -3.71 10.29
CA LEU A 595 3.39 -3.88 8.87
C LEU A 595 2.06 -3.24 8.44
N LEU A 596 2.15 -2.11 7.73
CA LEU A 596 1.00 -1.39 7.22
C LEU A 596 0.78 -1.71 5.75
N THR A 597 -0.45 -2.04 5.38
CA THR A 597 -0.82 -2.44 4.02
C THR A 597 -1.88 -1.50 3.45
N HIS A 598 -1.64 -0.99 2.25
CA HIS A 598 -2.66 -0.28 1.49
C HIS A 598 -3.18 -1.13 0.31
N GLY A 599 -4.41 -0.84 -0.14
CA GLY A 599 -5.02 -1.46 -1.30
C GLY A 599 -4.46 -0.93 -2.63
N PHE A 600 -4.99 -1.46 -3.73
CA PHE A 600 -4.68 -1.00 -5.08
C PHE A 600 -5.44 0.27 -5.44
N THR A 601 -4.88 1.03 -6.38
CA THR A 601 -5.59 2.13 -7.03
C THR A 601 -6.39 1.60 -8.22
N VAL A 602 -7.68 1.95 -8.26
CA VAL A 602 -8.64 1.49 -9.27
C VAL A 602 -9.39 2.68 -9.88
N ASP A 603 -10.04 2.47 -11.03
CA ASP A 603 -10.95 3.47 -11.59
C ASP A 603 -12.27 3.52 -10.79
N GLU A 604 -13.18 4.43 -11.16
CA GLU A 604 -14.49 4.57 -10.48
C GLU A 604 -15.37 3.31 -10.50
N SER A 605 -15.09 2.39 -11.42
CA SER A 605 -15.80 1.12 -11.56
C SER A 605 -15.11 -0.04 -10.86
N GLY A 606 -14.06 0.22 -10.06
CA GLY A 606 -13.26 -0.80 -9.36
C GLY A 606 -12.32 -1.60 -10.28
N ARG A 607 -12.04 -1.11 -11.51
CA ARG A 607 -11.17 -1.80 -12.45
C ARG A 607 -9.73 -1.32 -12.31
N LYS A 608 -8.78 -2.25 -12.41
CA LYS A 608 -7.35 -1.93 -12.49
C LYS A 608 -7.07 -0.96 -13.63
N MET A 609 -6.25 0.05 -13.37
CA MET A 609 -5.84 1.01 -14.40
C MET A 609 -4.85 0.39 -15.37
N SER A 610 -5.08 0.62 -16.66
CA SER A 610 -4.15 0.23 -17.73
C SER A 610 -4.19 1.20 -18.90
N LYS A 611 -3.06 1.32 -19.61
CA LYS A 611 -2.98 2.16 -20.81
C LYS A 611 -3.94 1.68 -21.91
N SER A 612 -4.18 0.39 -22.00
CA SER A 612 -5.09 -0.21 -22.98
C SER A 612 -6.56 0.13 -22.73
N LEU A 613 -6.95 0.31 -21.46
CA LEU A 613 -8.30 0.74 -21.09
C LEU A 613 -8.48 2.27 -21.14
N GLY A 614 -7.38 3.04 -21.23
CA GLY A 614 -7.42 4.51 -21.26
C GLY A 614 -7.88 5.15 -19.92
N ASN A 615 -7.89 4.39 -18.83
CA ASN A 615 -8.38 4.82 -17.50
C ASN A 615 -7.25 5.24 -16.55
N VAL A 616 -6.04 5.42 -17.03
CA VAL A 616 -4.87 5.79 -16.22
C VAL A 616 -4.92 7.27 -15.82
N ILE A 617 -4.77 7.52 -14.52
CA ILE A 617 -4.52 8.86 -13.96
C ILE A 617 -3.02 8.99 -13.68
N ALA A 618 -2.36 9.88 -14.43
CA ALA A 618 -0.94 10.14 -14.26
C ALA A 618 -0.71 11.19 -13.15
N PRO A 619 0.13 10.90 -12.14
CA PRO A 619 0.45 11.87 -11.07
C PRO A 619 0.98 13.20 -11.61
N GLN A 620 1.76 13.17 -12.69
CA GLN A 620 2.33 14.34 -13.34
C GLN A 620 1.22 15.29 -13.83
N LYS A 621 0.19 14.74 -14.50
CA LYS A 621 -0.97 15.53 -14.96
C LYS A 621 -1.71 16.19 -13.79
N VAL A 622 -1.88 15.45 -12.68
CA VAL A 622 -2.56 15.99 -11.48
C VAL A 622 -1.72 17.13 -10.87
N ASN A 623 -0.41 16.95 -10.75
CA ASN A 623 0.49 17.98 -10.25
C ASN A 623 0.44 19.25 -11.09
N ASP A 624 0.36 19.14 -12.41
CA ASP A 624 0.36 20.27 -13.34
C ASP A 624 -0.98 20.99 -13.43
N THR A 625 -2.08 20.33 -13.07
CA THR A 625 -3.44 20.90 -13.18
C THR A 625 -4.04 21.29 -11.85
N LEU A 626 -3.97 20.45 -10.84
CA LEU A 626 -4.59 20.63 -9.52
C LEU A 626 -3.57 20.90 -8.42
N GLY A 627 -2.35 20.36 -8.55
CA GLY A 627 -1.30 20.42 -7.53
C GLY A 627 -1.20 19.15 -6.69
N ALA A 628 -0.04 18.96 -6.07
CA ALA A 628 0.26 17.79 -5.25
C ALA A 628 -0.56 17.76 -3.95
N ASP A 629 -0.85 18.91 -3.34
CA ASP A 629 -1.68 18.97 -2.12
C ASP A 629 -3.10 18.41 -2.36
N ILE A 630 -3.64 18.51 -3.58
CA ILE A 630 -4.94 17.90 -3.90
C ILE A 630 -4.84 16.36 -3.96
N MET A 631 -3.76 15.84 -4.53
CA MET A 631 -3.49 14.40 -4.53
C MET A 631 -3.27 13.87 -3.10
N ARG A 632 -2.51 14.61 -2.29
CA ARG A 632 -2.29 14.28 -0.88
C ARG A 632 -3.61 14.28 -0.09
N LEU A 633 -4.49 15.24 -0.37
CA LEU A 633 -5.81 15.29 0.27
C LEU A 633 -6.71 14.12 -0.16
N TRP A 634 -6.67 13.74 -1.44
CA TRP A 634 -7.36 12.53 -1.91
C TRP A 634 -6.89 11.29 -1.14
N VAL A 635 -5.59 11.10 -1.02
CA VAL A 635 -5.02 9.96 -0.26
C VAL A 635 -5.49 9.99 1.20
N ALA A 636 -5.47 11.15 1.84
CA ALA A 636 -5.90 11.29 3.24
C ALA A 636 -7.42 11.13 3.43
N SER A 637 -8.23 11.43 2.41
CA SER A 637 -9.69 11.42 2.53
C SER A 637 -10.35 10.05 2.36
N THR A 638 -9.57 9.04 1.99
CA THR A 638 -10.06 7.70 1.67
C THR A 638 -9.46 6.67 2.63
N ASP A 639 -10.24 5.66 3.02
CA ASP A 639 -9.70 4.50 3.73
C ASP A 639 -8.84 3.68 2.77
N TYR A 640 -7.53 3.78 2.94
CA TYR A 640 -6.54 3.14 2.09
C TYR A 640 -6.38 1.63 2.34
N SER A 641 -7.03 1.07 3.38
CA SER A 641 -6.93 -0.36 3.71
C SER A 641 -7.59 -1.28 2.67
N GLY A 642 -8.48 -0.73 1.85
CA GLY A 642 -9.12 -1.36 0.69
C GLY A 642 -8.67 -0.75 -0.64
N GLU A 643 -9.34 -1.11 -1.72
CA GLU A 643 -9.11 -0.51 -3.04
C GLU A 643 -9.45 0.98 -3.04
N MET A 644 -8.59 1.78 -3.62
CA MET A 644 -8.74 3.23 -3.69
C MET A 644 -9.15 3.68 -5.08
N ALA A 645 -10.40 4.10 -5.21
CA ALA A 645 -10.88 4.69 -6.44
C ALA A 645 -10.28 6.08 -6.70
N VAL A 646 -9.88 6.35 -7.93
CA VAL A 646 -9.42 7.66 -8.38
C VAL A 646 -9.95 7.99 -9.77
N SER A 647 -10.41 9.21 -9.94
CA SER A 647 -10.84 9.78 -11.22
C SER A 647 -10.67 11.29 -11.19
N GLU A 648 -10.80 11.95 -12.34
CA GLU A 648 -10.78 13.40 -12.41
C GLU A 648 -11.90 14.03 -11.54
N GLN A 649 -13.08 13.38 -11.49
CA GLN A 649 -14.21 13.84 -10.67
C GLN A 649 -13.92 13.71 -9.16
N ILE A 650 -13.32 12.59 -8.73
CA ILE A 650 -12.92 12.38 -7.32
C ILE A 650 -11.88 13.43 -6.91
N LEU A 651 -10.87 13.67 -7.74
CA LEU A 651 -9.86 14.69 -7.49
C LEU A 651 -10.45 16.10 -7.45
N GLN A 652 -11.46 16.41 -8.29
CA GLN A 652 -12.16 17.67 -8.24
C GLN A 652 -12.93 17.87 -6.93
N ARG A 653 -13.57 16.80 -6.38
CA ARG A 653 -14.21 16.86 -5.05
C ARG A 653 -13.17 17.13 -3.94
N SER A 654 -12.00 16.55 -4.05
CA SER A 654 -10.90 16.83 -3.12
C SER A 654 -10.45 18.30 -3.23
N ALA A 655 -10.41 18.86 -4.44
CA ALA A 655 -10.11 20.29 -4.66
C ALA A 655 -11.19 21.20 -4.05
N ASP A 656 -12.46 20.78 -4.06
CA ASP A 656 -13.54 21.54 -3.41
C ASP A 656 -13.42 21.52 -1.88
N ALA A 657 -13.08 20.37 -1.29
CA ALA A 657 -12.82 20.25 0.14
C ALA A 657 -11.59 21.06 0.56
N TYR A 658 -10.51 21.01 -0.23
CA TYR A 658 -9.32 21.81 -0.05
C TYR A 658 -9.66 23.32 0.01
N ARG A 659 -10.46 23.80 -0.94
CA ARG A 659 -10.87 25.22 -0.97
C ARG A 659 -11.57 25.66 0.31
N ARG A 660 -12.40 24.82 0.90
CA ARG A 660 -13.08 25.11 2.17
C ARG A 660 -12.09 25.25 3.32
N ILE A 661 -11.16 24.32 3.46
CA ILE A 661 -10.11 24.37 4.49
C ILE A 661 -9.25 25.63 4.30
N ARG A 662 -8.80 25.90 3.07
CA ARG A 662 -7.99 27.09 2.74
C ARG A 662 -8.73 28.40 3.02
N ASN A 663 -10.02 28.49 2.69
CA ASN A 663 -10.83 29.67 2.94
C ASN A 663 -10.99 29.94 4.44
N THR A 664 -11.18 28.88 5.25
CA THR A 664 -11.21 29.00 6.71
C THR A 664 -9.87 29.53 7.24
N ALA A 665 -8.76 28.94 6.82
CA ALA A 665 -7.43 29.42 7.21
C ALA A 665 -7.19 30.87 6.80
N ARG A 666 -7.62 31.26 5.59
CA ARG A 666 -7.52 32.65 5.12
C ARG A 666 -8.37 33.61 5.96
N PHE A 667 -9.57 33.21 6.36
CA PHE A 667 -10.41 34.00 7.24
C PHE A 667 -9.73 34.24 8.60
N LEU A 668 -9.17 33.17 9.19
CA LEU A 668 -8.41 33.28 10.44
C LEU A 668 -7.26 34.30 10.30
N LEU A 669 -6.41 34.15 9.30
CA LEU A 669 -5.27 35.02 9.05
C LEU A 669 -5.70 36.47 8.83
N SER A 670 -6.76 36.73 8.03
CA SER A 670 -7.19 38.07 7.69
C SER A 670 -7.73 38.83 8.91
N ASN A 671 -8.24 38.16 9.91
CA ASN A 671 -8.73 38.73 11.15
C ASN A 671 -7.65 38.91 12.24
N LEU A 672 -6.44 38.44 11.98
CA LEU A 672 -5.25 38.66 12.83
C LEU A 672 -4.48 39.94 12.46
N THR A 673 -4.96 40.73 11.51
CA THR A 673 -4.37 42.01 11.13
C THR A 673 -4.23 42.94 12.35
N GLY A 674 -3.00 43.42 12.58
CA GLY A 674 -2.69 44.29 13.71
C GLY A 674 -2.63 43.60 15.08
N PHE A 675 -2.53 42.26 15.08
CA PHE A 675 -2.35 41.46 16.30
C PHE A 675 -0.88 41.03 16.44
N ASN A 676 -0.30 41.34 17.61
CA ASN A 676 1.04 40.90 17.97
C ASN A 676 0.94 39.92 19.16
N PRO A 677 1.26 38.62 18.95
CA PRO A 677 1.13 37.63 20.02
C PRO A 677 2.04 37.91 21.23
N ALA A 678 3.11 38.70 21.08
CA ALA A 678 3.99 39.06 22.19
C ALA A 678 3.34 40.06 23.18
N THR A 679 2.39 40.85 22.73
CA THR A 679 1.79 41.95 23.53
C THR A 679 0.27 41.88 23.68
N ASP A 680 -0.42 41.19 22.75
CA ASP A 680 -1.87 41.28 22.61
C ASP A 680 -2.62 40.00 23.03
N LEU A 681 -1.88 38.92 23.35
CA LEU A 681 -2.48 37.68 23.84
C LEU A 681 -3.11 37.92 25.21
N LEU A 682 -4.38 37.56 25.32
CA LEU A 682 -5.06 37.54 26.62
C LEU A 682 -4.90 36.20 27.34
N PRO A 683 -4.71 36.22 28.67
CA PRO A 683 -4.83 35.02 29.49
C PRO A 683 -6.23 34.38 29.31
N ALA A 684 -6.34 33.07 29.45
CA ALA A 684 -7.60 32.36 29.22
C ALA A 684 -8.76 32.88 30.11
N GLU A 685 -8.47 33.24 31.33
CA GLU A 685 -9.43 33.79 32.31
C GLU A 685 -9.96 35.18 31.94
N GLU A 686 -9.23 35.92 31.10
CA GLU A 686 -9.64 37.23 30.59
C GLU A 686 -10.37 37.18 29.27
N MET A 687 -10.39 36.07 28.57
CA MET A 687 -11.10 35.87 27.32
C MET A 687 -12.60 35.78 27.55
N LEU A 688 -13.39 36.20 26.53
CA LEU A 688 -14.84 36.03 26.52
C LEU A 688 -15.22 34.54 26.48
N ALA A 689 -16.40 34.21 27.00
CA ALA A 689 -16.82 32.79 27.16
C ALA A 689 -16.86 32.03 25.85
N LEU A 690 -17.35 32.60 24.76
CA LEU A 690 -17.38 31.98 23.43
C LEU A 690 -15.97 31.70 22.89
N ASP A 691 -15.04 32.62 23.12
CA ASP A 691 -13.65 32.48 22.66
C ASP A 691 -12.93 31.39 23.46
N ARG A 692 -13.17 31.29 24.79
CA ARG A 692 -12.65 30.20 25.62
C ARG A 692 -13.15 28.85 25.16
N TRP A 693 -14.47 28.76 24.85
CA TRP A 693 -15.06 27.55 24.28
C TRP A 693 -14.38 27.16 22.95
N ALA A 694 -14.15 28.13 22.06
CA ALA A 694 -13.52 27.83 20.78
C ALA A 694 -12.10 27.27 20.92
N VAL A 695 -11.30 27.79 21.87
CA VAL A 695 -9.97 27.29 22.19
C VAL A 695 -10.05 25.89 22.83
N ASP A 696 -10.94 25.67 23.76
CA ASP A 696 -11.19 24.36 24.37
C ASP A 696 -11.61 23.30 23.35
N ARG A 697 -12.55 23.65 22.45
CA ARG A 697 -12.98 22.74 21.39
C ARG A 697 -11.84 22.40 20.44
N THR A 698 -10.95 23.35 20.17
CA THR A 698 -9.74 23.15 19.38
C THR A 698 -8.78 22.18 20.10
N LEU A 699 -8.62 22.30 21.41
CA LEU A 699 -7.80 21.38 22.21
C LEU A 699 -8.33 19.93 22.17
N LEU A 700 -9.64 19.76 22.36
CA LEU A 700 -10.26 18.43 22.28
C LEU A 700 -10.05 17.80 20.91
N LEU A 701 -10.27 18.57 19.85
CA LEU A 701 -10.03 18.08 18.49
C LEU A 701 -8.57 17.73 18.27
N GLN A 702 -7.61 18.53 18.76
CA GLN A 702 -6.18 18.19 18.64
C GLN A 702 -5.86 16.84 19.27
N ARG A 703 -6.39 16.54 20.46
CA ARG A 703 -6.20 15.24 21.13
C ARG A 703 -6.75 14.09 20.27
N GLU A 704 -7.94 14.24 19.71
CA GLU A 704 -8.53 13.25 18.79
C GLU A 704 -7.69 13.06 17.52
N LEU A 705 -7.17 14.15 16.93
CA LEU A 705 -6.34 14.08 15.73
C LEU A 705 -4.99 13.42 16.01
N GLN A 706 -4.38 13.69 17.18
CA GLN A 706 -3.13 13.02 17.59
C GLN A 706 -3.31 11.50 17.69
N GLU A 707 -4.44 11.04 18.25
CA GLU A 707 -4.78 9.62 18.30
C GLU A 707 -4.92 9.03 16.89
N HIS A 708 -5.70 9.68 16.02
CA HIS A 708 -5.91 9.20 14.65
C HIS A 708 -4.64 9.20 13.81
N TYR A 709 -3.75 10.18 13.97
CA TYR A 709 -2.43 10.17 13.35
C TYR A 709 -1.56 9.04 13.90
N GLY A 710 -1.61 8.79 15.21
CA GLY A 710 -0.89 7.70 15.88
C GLY A 710 -1.28 6.32 15.35
N GLU A 711 -2.55 6.13 15.00
CA GLU A 711 -3.14 4.89 14.48
C GLU A 711 -3.25 4.84 12.95
N TYR A 712 -2.64 5.80 12.25
CA TYR A 712 -2.63 5.89 10.77
C TYR A 712 -4.01 6.02 10.13
N ARG A 713 -5.02 6.53 10.86
CA ARG A 713 -6.42 6.73 10.39
C ARG A 713 -6.60 8.11 9.75
N PHE A 714 -5.92 8.36 8.61
CA PHE A 714 -5.88 9.68 7.97
C PHE A 714 -7.24 10.16 7.48
N TRP A 715 -8.14 9.26 7.08
CA TRP A 715 -9.50 9.61 6.67
C TRP A 715 -10.33 10.21 7.81
N ASN A 716 -10.09 9.77 9.05
CA ASN A 716 -10.69 10.37 10.24
C ASN A 716 -10.09 11.76 10.51
N VAL A 717 -8.78 11.90 10.36
CA VAL A 717 -8.11 13.21 10.47
C VAL A 717 -8.71 14.20 9.49
N TYR A 718 -8.77 13.83 8.20
CA TYR A 718 -9.37 14.66 7.17
C TYR A 718 -10.82 15.03 7.50
N SER A 719 -11.66 14.05 7.80
CA SER A 719 -13.09 14.27 8.09
C SER A 719 -13.31 15.21 9.25
N LYS A 720 -12.55 15.03 10.34
CA LYS A 720 -12.65 15.89 11.54
C LYS A 720 -12.17 17.32 11.26
N ILE A 721 -11.05 17.50 10.58
CA ILE A 721 -10.56 18.83 10.20
C ILE A 721 -11.54 19.53 9.27
N HIS A 722 -12.05 18.82 8.26
CA HIS A 722 -13.02 19.40 7.31
C HIS A 722 -14.31 19.81 8.02
N ASN A 723 -14.86 18.96 8.89
CA ASN A 723 -16.08 19.26 9.66
C ASN A 723 -15.85 20.44 10.61
N PHE A 724 -14.72 20.49 11.31
CA PHE A 724 -14.36 21.61 12.18
C PHE A 724 -14.32 22.93 11.40
N CYS A 725 -13.64 22.96 10.24
CA CYS A 725 -13.56 24.13 9.40
C CYS A 725 -14.94 24.59 8.88
N VAL A 726 -15.79 23.66 8.45
CA VAL A 726 -17.05 23.98 7.77
C VAL A 726 -18.19 24.22 8.74
N GLN A 727 -18.36 23.35 9.73
CA GLN A 727 -19.52 23.37 10.62
C GLN A 727 -19.26 24.16 11.90
N GLU A 728 -18.23 23.80 12.65
CA GLU A 728 -17.98 24.41 13.96
C GLU A 728 -17.40 25.82 13.81
N LEU A 729 -16.39 26.01 13.00
CA LEU A 729 -15.84 27.33 12.74
C LEU A 729 -16.75 28.12 11.78
N GLY A 730 -16.92 27.66 10.54
CA GLY A 730 -17.62 28.40 9.50
C GLY A 730 -19.11 28.61 9.79
N GLY A 731 -19.80 27.56 10.29
CA GLY A 731 -21.24 27.60 10.56
C GLY A 731 -21.61 28.22 11.91
N PHE A 732 -20.67 28.36 12.83
CA PHE A 732 -20.96 28.86 14.16
C PHE A 732 -20.00 29.99 14.57
N TYR A 733 -18.78 29.67 15.00
CA TYR A 733 -17.88 30.60 15.66
C TYR A 733 -17.48 31.79 14.80
N LEU A 734 -16.95 31.54 13.58
CA LEU A 734 -16.44 32.59 12.72
C LEU A 734 -17.56 33.53 12.19
N ASP A 735 -18.79 33.02 12.09
CA ASP A 735 -19.93 33.83 11.66
C ASP A 735 -20.37 34.79 12.77
N ILE A 736 -20.41 34.32 14.01
CA ILE A 736 -20.79 35.12 15.19
C ILE A 736 -19.81 36.26 15.44
N ILE A 737 -18.51 35.99 15.37
CA ILE A 737 -17.49 36.96 15.75
C ILE A 737 -17.33 38.13 14.76
N LYS A 738 -17.92 38.06 13.56
CA LYS A 738 -17.76 39.10 12.51
C LYS A 738 -18.18 40.50 13.01
N ASP A 739 -19.31 40.60 13.67
CA ASP A 739 -19.77 41.88 14.22
C ASP A 739 -18.75 42.44 15.19
N ARG A 740 -18.37 41.67 16.20
CA ARG A 740 -17.42 42.09 17.23
C ARG A 740 -16.05 42.43 16.63
N GLN A 741 -15.55 41.58 15.77
CA GLN A 741 -14.22 41.75 15.16
C GLN A 741 -14.14 43.01 14.29
N TYR A 742 -15.23 43.35 13.62
CA TYR A 742 -15.23 44.49 12.65
C TYR A 742 -15.67 45.80 13.28
N THR A 743 -16.57 45.80 14.27
CA THR A 743 -17.23 47.01 14.74
C THR A 743 -16.73 47.52 16.10
N THR A 744 -16.04 46.71 16.91
CA THR A 744 -15.50 47.15 18.19
C THR A 744 -14.24 48.00 18.01
N GLY A 745 -13.78 48.66 19.06
CA GLY A 745 -12.54 49.42 19.03
C GLY A 745 -11.33 48.52 18.66
N ALA A 746 -10.39 49.03 17.87
CA ALA A 746 -9.26 48.25 17.35
C ALA A 746 -8.45 47.49 18.43
N ASN A 747 -8.29 48.10 19.61
CA ASN A 747 -7.55 47.56 20.75
C ASN A 747 -8.47 47.18 21.93
N SER A 748 -9.78 47.02 21.68
CA SER A 748 -10.72 46.64 22.74
C SER A 748 -10.45 45.23 23.22
N LYS A 749 -10.76 44.95 24.49
CA LYS A 749 -10.67 43.62 25.09
C LYS A 749 -11.52 42.62 24.31
N ALA A 750 -12.70 43.00 23.88
CA ALA A 750 -13.59 42.15 23.06
C ALA A 750 -12.97 41.69 21.75
N ARG A 751 -12.25 42.61 21.05
CA ARG A 751 -11.52 42.25 19.81
C ARG A 751 -10.27 41.42 20.09
N ARG A 752 -9.48 41.81 21.12
CA ARG A 752 -8.26 41.05 21.50
C ARG A 752 -8.58 39.66 21.98
N SER A 753 -9.67 39.42 22.71
CA SER A 753 -10.15 38.12 23.11
C SER A 753 -10.40 37.23 21.90
N CYS A 754 -11.14 37.76 20.91
CA CYS A 754 -11.38 37.06 19.66
C CYS A 754 -10.07 36.73 18.91
N GLN A 755 -9.20 37.74 18.72
CA GLN A 755 -7.94 37.56 18.03
C GLN A 755 -7.02 36.53 18.73
N THR A 756 -7.04 36.49 20.07
CA THR A 756 -6.34 35.48 20.85
C THR A 756 -6.83 34.06 20.50
N ALA A 757 -8.17 33.85 20.44
CA ALA A 757 -8.72 32.56 20.05
C ALA A 757 -8.38 32.22 18.59
N LEU A 758 -8.50 33.16 17.65
CA LEU A 758 -8.15 32.96 16.26
C LEU A 758 -6.66 32.61 16.07
N PHE A 759 -5.79 33.22 16.85
CA PHE A 759 -4.36 32.92 16.85
C PHE A 759 -4.10 31.47 17.31
N HIS A 760 -4.66 31.07 18.45
CA HIS A 760 -4.52 29.70 18.96
C HIS A 760 -5.09 28.66 17.98
N ILE A 761 -6.26 28.93 17.37
CA ILE A 761 -6.85 28.05 16.38
C ILE A 761 -5.96 27.96 15.14
N SER A 762 -5.38 29.07 14.67
CA SER A 762 -4.51 29.11 13.52
C SER A 762 -3.21 28.33 13.75
N GLU A 763 -2.60 28.46 14.93
CA GLU A 763 -1.39 27.75 15.33
C GLU A 763 -1.63 26.22 15.38
N ALA A 764 -2.81 25.82 15.87
CA ALA A 764 -3.21 24.41 15.88
C ALA A 764 -3.50 23.88 14.46
N LEU A 765 -4.36 24.59 13.71
CA LEU A 765 -4.81 24.16 12.39
C LEU A 765 -3.65 23.98 11.39
N VAL A 766 -2.69 24.90 11.37
CA VAL A 766 -1.55 24.81 10.45
C VAL A 766 -0.71 23.57 10.71
N ARG A 767 -0.58 23.16 11.97
CA ARG A 767 0.13 21.92 12.34
C ARG A 767 -0.69 20.68 12.01
N TRP A 768 -2.00 20.72 12.25
CA TRP A 768 -2.87 19.57 11.96
C TRP A 768 -2.87 19.17 10.49
N ILE A 769 -2.86 20.18 9.59
CA ILE A 769 -2.88 19.94 8.14
C ILE A 769 -1.49 19.68 7.55
N ALA A 770 -0.40 19.96 8.26
CA ALA A 770 0.96 19.88 7.73
C ALA A 770 1.35 18.47 7.22
N PRO A 771 0.95 17.37 7.83
CA PRO A 771 1.20 16.04 7.26
C PRO A 771 0.45 15.77 5.95
N ILE A 772 -0.73 16.36 5.76
CA ILE A 772 -1.61 16.13 4.61
C ILE A 772 -1.38 17.18 3.53
N LEU A 773 -1.60 18.45 3.84
CA LEU A 773 -1.46 19.59 2.95
C LEU A 773 -0.10 20.28 3.18
N ALA A 774 0.96 19.55 2.87
CA ALA A 774 2.32 19.91 3.24
C ALA A 774 2.75 21.29 2.71
N PHE A 775 2.40 21.60 1.47
CA PHE A 775 2.74 22.87 0.83
C PHE A 775 1.90 24.03 1.39
N THR A 776 0.60 23.81 1.48
CA THR A 776 -0.33 24.83 2.01
C THR A 776 -0.06 25.16 3.46
N ALA A 777 0.23 24.16 4.30
CA ALA A 777 0.57 24.41 5.70
C ALA A 777 1.82 25.25 5.86
N ASP A 778 2.85 24.97 5.09
CA ASP A 778 4.11 25.71 5.15
C ASP A 778 4.00 27.11 4.50
N GLU A 779 3.11 27.27 3.51
CA GLU A 779 2.71 28.60 3.01
C GLU A 779 2.00 29.40 4.10
N LEU A 780 0.98 28.84 4.74
CA LEU A 780 0.22 29.48 5.83
C LEU A 780 1.14 29.89 6.99
N TRP A 781 2.09 29.04 7.33
CA TRP A 781 3.06 29.30 8.39
C TRP A 781 3.79 30.63 8.24
N GLN A 782 4.09 31.04 7.01
CA GLN A 782 4.81 32.28 6.71
C GLN A 782 3.95 33.55 6.95
N TYR A 783 2.63 33.41 7.01
CA TYR A 783 1.70 34.54 7.17
C TYR A 783 1.13 34.66 8.58
N LEU A 784 1.39 33.71 9.47
CA LEU A 784 1.00 33.81 10.88
C LEU A 784 1.80 34.91 11.59
N PRO A 785 1.17 35.71 12.49
CA PRO A 785 1.88 36.77 13.23
C PRO A 785 2.85 36.17 14.28
N GLY A 786 3.85 36.97 14.68
CA GLY A 786 4.86 36.60 15.66
C GLY A 786 6.19 36.13 15.08
N GLU A 787 7.20 36.02 15.93
CA GLU A 787 8.48 35.44 15.59
C GLU A 787 8.33 33.92 15.42
N ARG A 788 8.88 33.36 14.37
CA ARG A 788 8.79 31.95 14.06
C ARG A 788 10.00 31.43 13.26
N ASN A 789 10.21 30.14 13.33
CA ASN A 789 11.23 29.48 12.50
C ASN A 789 10.75 29.33 11.05
N GLU A 790 11.62 28.80 10.19
CA GLU A 790 11.44 28.84 8.74
C GLU A 790 10.34 27.89 8.22
N SER A 791 9.91 26.89 9.02
CA SER A 791 8.92 25.91 8.58
C SER A 791 8.07 25.40 9.73
N VAL A 792 6.79 25.13 9.45
CA VAL A 792 5.89 24.47 10.40
C VAL A 792 6.45 23.11 10.84
N MET A 793 7.17 22.40 9.98
CA MET A 793 7.73 21.07 10.25
C MET A 793 8.83 21.07 11.32
N LEU A 794 9.44 22.21 11.60
CA LEU A 794 10.44 22.35 12.68
C LEU A 794 9.83 22.45 14.09
N ASN A 795 8.53 22.24 14.20
CA ASN A 795 7.77 22.35 15.45
C ASN A 795 7.09 21.02 15.81
N THR A 796 6.62 20.94 17.05
CA THR A 796 5.73 19.89 17.56
C THR A 796 4.28 20.37 17.58
N TRP A 797 3.37 19.53 18.07
CA TRP A 797 1.98 19.91 18.29
C TRP A 797 1.87 21.17 19.12
N TYR A 798 0.84 21.99 18.84
CA TYR A 798 0.68 23.26 19.51
C TYR A 798 0.27 23.06 21.00
N GLU A 799 1.00 23.67 21.92
CA GLU A 799 0.79 23.52 23.38
C GLU A 799 0.05 24.72 24.01
N GLY A 800 -0.20 25.77 23.23
CA GLY A 800 -0.84 26.99 23.74
C GLY A 800 -2.38 26.93 23.93
N LEU A 801 -3.00 25.78 23.65
CA LEU A 801 -4.44 25.58 23.83
C LEU A 801 -4.77 25.32 25.29
N THR A 802 -5.92 25.86 25.76
CA THR A 802 -6.37 25.77 27.14
C THR A 802 -7.73 25.08 27.22
N GLU A 803 -7.93 24.32 28.29
CA GLU A 803 -9.20 23.64 28.58
C GLU A 803 -10.12 24.56 29.41
N LEU A 804 -11.44 24.43 29.21
CA LEU A 804 -12.41 25.09 30.08
C LEU A 804 -12.23 24.61 31.51
N PRO A 805 -12.28 25.52 32.50
CA PRO A 805 -12.18 25.15 33.89
C PRO A 805 -13.33 24.21 34.28
N GLN A 806 -13.05 23.29 35.22
CA GLN A 806 -14.09 22.44 35.77
C GLN A 806 -15.14 23.30 36.50
N GLY A 807 -16.42 23.08 36.26
CA GLY A 807 -17.52 23.85 36.84
C GLY A 807 -17.73 25.22 36.21
N PHE A 808 -17.15 25.47 35.04
CA PHE A 808 -17.43 26.69 34.26
C PHE A 808 -18.89 26.70 33.83
N GLU A 809 -19.61 27.78 34.13
CA GLU A 809 -21.07 27.86 33.95
C GLU A 809 -21.49 27.74 32.51
N LEU A 810 -20.73 28.32 31.58
CA LEU A 810 -20.93 28.22 30.12
C LEU A 810 -20.04 27.11 29.56
N ASP A 811 -20.29 25.90 30.01
CA ASP A 811 -19.52 24.70 29.66
C ASP A 811 -19.78 24.18 28.23
N ARG A 812 -19.17 23.06 27.88
CA ARG A 812 -19.34 22.44 26.57
C ARG A 812 -20.79 22.10 26.25
N ALA A 813 -21.50 21.50 27.22
CA ALA A 813 -22.90 21.12 27.06
C ALA A 813 -23.81 22.35 26.89
N TYR A 814 -23.49 23.46 27.56
CA TYR A 814 -24.15 24.74 27.35
C TYR A 814 -24.02 25.19 25.90
N TRP A 815 -22.80 25.28 25.36
CA TRP A 815 -22.58 25.72 23.99
C TRP A 815 -23.18 24.78 22.95
N ASP A 816 -23.23 23.46 23.20
CA ASP A 816 -23.91 22.48 22.34
C ASP A 816 -25.42 22.81 22.24
N ARG A 817 -26.06 23.17 23.36
CA ARG A 817 -27.48 23.59 23.34
C ARG A 817 -27.66 24.91 22.59
N ILE A 818 -26.78 25.90 22.81
CA ILE A 818 -26.82 27.17 22.08
C ILE A 818 -26.62 26.98 20.56
N MET A 819 -25.71 26.10 20.14
CA MET A 819 -25.54 25.75 18.73
C MET A 819 -26.81 25.13 18.14
N ALA A 820 -27.49 24.25 18.85
CA ALA A 820 -28.75 23.67 18.40
C ALA A 820 -29.85 24.75 18.25
N VAL A 821 -29.95 25.69 19.19
CA VAL A 821 -30.87 26.84 19.13
C VAL A 821 -30.55 27.72 17.90
N LYS A 822 -29.27 28.05 17.69
CA LYS A 822 -28.85 28.83 16.52
C LYS A 822 -29.18 28.13 15.20
N ALA A 823 -28.98 26.81 15.15
CA ALA A 823 -29.33 26.02 13.96
C ALA A 823 -30.85 26.09 13.65
N ALA A 824 -31.69 25.98 14.69
CA ALA A 824 -33.14 26.13 14.56
C ALA A 824 -33.55 27.53 14.07
N VAL A 825 -32.91 28.59 14.61
CA VAL A 825 -33.13 29.97 14.18
C VAL A 825 -32.67 30.14 12.72
N ASN A 826 -31.51 29.65 12.35
CA ASN A 826 -31.01 29.74 10.96
C ASN A 826 -31.93 29.05 9.97
N LYS A 827 -32.45 27.86 10.33
CA LYS A 827 -33.40 27.10 9.49
C LYS A 827 -34.66 27.92 9.19
N GLU A 828 -35.25 28.49 10.23
CA GLU A 828 -36.44 29.35 10.07
C GLU A 828 -36.10 30.65 9.32
N MET A 829 -34.94 31.26 9.60
CA MET A 829 -34.48 32.46 8.92
C MET A 829 -34.39 32.24 7.39
N GLU A 830 -33.87 31.10 6.94
CA GLU A 830 -33.83 30.77 5.51
C GLU A 830 -35.24 30.63 4.90
N ILE A 831 -36.21 30.07 5.63
CA ILE A 831 -37.60 30.01 5.19
C ILE A 831 -38.17 31.41 5.03
N GLN A 832 -37.96 32.30 6.01
CA GLN A 832 -38.45 33.69 5.96
C GLN A 832 -37.76 34.50 4.85
N ARG A 833 -36.49 34.24 4.57
CA ARG A 833 -35.75 34.86 3.45
C ARG A 833 -36.27 34.37 2.10
N ALA A 834 -36.51 33.07 1.95
CA ALA A 834 -37.08 32.49 0.73
C ALA A 834 -38.48 33.05 0.44
N ALA A 835 -39.28 33.25 1.50
CA ALA A 835 -40.59 33.93 1.43
C ALA A 835 -40.53 35.43 1.24
N LYS A 836 -39.28 36.03 1.22
CA LYS A 836 -39.07 37.50 1.14
C LYS A 836 -39.70 38.30 2.31
N ALA A 837 -40.02 37.65 3.40
CA ALA A 837 -40.51 38.29 4.61
C ALA A 837 -39.42 39.05 5.35
N VAL A 838 -38.17 38.57 5.26
CA VAL A 838 -36.98 39.24 5.81
C VAL A 838 -35.90 39.31 4.72
N GLY A 839 -35.21 40.43 4.57
CA GLY A 839 -34.18 40.62 3.57
C GLY A 839 -32.80 40.09 3.96
N GLY A 840 -32.51 40.00 5.26
CA GLY A 840 -31.25 39.49 5.81
C GLY A 840 -31.31 39.37 7.32
N ASN A 841 -30.41 38.54 7.91
CA ASN A 841 -30.42 38.23 9.33
C ASN A 841 -30.44 39.47 10.24
N LEU A 842 -29.60 40.46 9.94
CA LEU A 842 -29.52 41.72 10.72
C LEU A 842 -30.69 42.66 10.50
N GLN A 843 -31.71 42.27 9.71
CA GLN A 843 -32.99 42.98 9.59
C GLN A 843 -34.10 42.26 10.36
N ALA A 844 -33.77 41.19 11.07
CA ALA A 844 -34.71 40.35 11.78
C ALA A 844 -34.68 40.60 13.30
N GLU A 845 -35.81 40.45 13.90
CA GLU A 845 -36.01 40.31 15.35
C GLU A 845 -36.53 38.92 15.63
N VAL A 846 -35.92 38.25 16.63
CA VAL A 846 -36.25 36.88 17.01
C VAL A 846 -36.79 36.86 18.43
N THR A 847 -37.93 36.20 18.61
CA THR A 847 -38.41 35.83 19.95
C THR A 847 -38.36 34.34 20.10
N LEU A 848 -37.64 33.87 21.13
CA LEU A 848 -37.51 32.49 21.52
C LEU A 848 -38.45 32.17 22.67
N TYR A 849 -39.41 31.27 22.48
CA TYR A 849 -40.31 30.79 23.52
C TYR A 849 -39.77 29.46 24.04
N ALA A 850 -39.19 29.49 25.25
CA ALA A 850 -38.43 28.37 25.80
C ALA A 850 -39.06 27.83 27.09
N GLU A 851 -38.92 26.53 27.30
CA GLU A 851 -39.20 25.88 28.60
C GLU A 851 -38.18 26.28 29.65
N GLU A 852 -38.52 26.16 30.95
CA GLU A 852 -37.80 26.74 32.06
C GLU A 852 -36.24 26.50 32.01
N ALA A 853 -35.80 25.28 31.74
CA ALA A 853 -34.37 24.97 31.69
C ALA A 853 -33.62 25.68 30.57
N LEU A 854 -34.25 25.74 29.38
CA LEU A 854 -33.66 26.40 28.17
C LEU A 854 -33.78 27.92 28.30
N ASP A 855 -34.86 28.41 28.90
CA ASP A 855 -35.07 29.85 29.21
C ASP A 855 -33.92 30.38 30.08
N VAL A 856 -33.56 29.67 31.14
CA VAL A 856 -32.41 30.00 31.99
C VAL A 856 -31.12 30.05 31.25
N ASP A 857 -30.85 29.05 30.37
CA ASP A 857 -29.61 29.02 29.55
C ASP A 857 -29.53 30.19 28.60
N LEU A 858 -30.61 30.47 27.87
CA LEU A 858 -30.65 31.60 26.93
C LEU A 858 -30.54 32.95 27.63
N ALA A 859 -31.14 33.11 28.81
CA ALA A 859 -31.06 34.30 29.64
C ALA A 859 -29.65 34.66 30.09
N LYS A 860 -28.76 33.67 30.24
CA LYS A 860 -27.34 33.90 30.62
C LYS A 860 -26.60 34.83 29.70
N LEU A 861 -26.89 34.73 28.36
CA LEU A 861 -26.28 35.63 27.37
C LEU A 861 -26.83 37.07 27.39
N GLY A 862 -27.97 37.27 28.01
CA GLY A 862 -28.59 38.58 28.06
C GLY A 862 -28.74 39.24 26.67
N ASN A 863 -28.36 40.50 26.57
CA ASN A 863 -28.42 41.23 25.30
C ASN A 863 -27.41 40.73 24.24
N GLU A 864 -26.41 39.91 24.64
CA GLU A 864 -25.43 39.33 23.69
C GLU A 864 -26.01 38.14 22.93
N LEU A 865 -27.17 37.57 23.34
CA LEU A 865 -27.86 36.52 22.60
C LEU A 865 -28.12 36.90 21.13
N ARG A 866 -28.46 38.17 20.86
CA ARG A 866 -28.65 38.64 19.47
C ARG A 866 -27.39 38.54 18.60
N PHE A 867 -26.21 38.67 19.16
CA PHE A 867 -24.97 38.51 18.43
C PHE A 867 -24.70 37.05 18.11
N VAL A 868 -24.98 36.15 19.05
CA VAL A 868 -24.89 34.72 18.81
C VAL A 868 -25.87 34.28 17.71
N LEU A 869 -27.09 34.78 17.71
CA LEU A 869 -28.12 34.49 16.70
C LEU A 869 -27.93 35.29 15.40
N ILE A 870 -27.06 36.32 15.42
CA ILE A 870 -26.81 37.23 14.30
C ILE A 870 -28.09 37.91 13.86
N THR A 871 -28.79 38.57 14.80
CA THR A 871 -30.05 39.27 14.58
C THR A 871 -30.01 40.67 15.20
N SER A 872 -30.88 41.58 14.79
CA SER A 872 -30.94 42.92 15.40
C SER A 872 -31.42 42.88 16.84
N THR A 873 -32.36 41.99 17.15
CA THR A 873 -32.90 41.76 18.49
C THR A 873 -33.13 40.27 18.70
N ALA A 874 -32.84 39.82 19.90
CA ALA A 874 -33.19 38.48 20.35
C ALA A 874 -33.82 38.59 21.75
N SER A 875 -35.04 38.14 21.93
CA SER A 875 -35.76 38.12 23.21
C SER A 875 -36.16 36.70 23.57
N VAL A 876 -36.21 36.42 24.88
CA VAL A 876 -36.62 35.15 25.42
C VAL A 876 -37.89 35.33 26.19
N ALA A 877 -38.85 34.43 26.02
CA ALA A 877 -40.14 34.44 26.73
C ALA A 877 -40.53 32.99 27.12
N PRO A 878 -41.36 32.85 28.17
CA PRO A 878 -41.83 31.52 28.58
C PRO A 878 -42.55 30.78 27.45
N PHE A 879 -42.31 29.50 27.30
CA PHE A 879 -42.88 28.62 26.28
C PHE A 879 -44.42 28.74 26.16
N VAL A 880 -45.10 28.88 27.29
CA VAL A 880 -46.55 29.00 27.35
C VAL A 880 -47.10 30.30 26.77
N GLN A 881 -46.26 31.34 26.57
CA GLN A 881 -46.62 32.57 25.94
C GLN A 881 -46.44 32.57 24.41
N ALA A 882 -46.06 31.44 23.84
CA ALA A 882 -45.87 31.32 22.40
C ALA A 882 -47.18 31.57 21.65
N PRO A 883 -47.24 32.53 20.72
CA PRO A 883 -48.42 32.78 19.92
C PRO A 883 -48.71 31.62 18.98
N ALA A 884 -49.91 31.53 18.46
CA ALA A 884 -50.35 30.40 17.64
C ALA A 884 -49.55 30.24 16.34
N ASP A 885 -48.93 31.32 15.87
CA ASP A 885 -48.07 31.39 14.67
C ASP A 885 -46.55 31.21 14.98
N ALA A 886 -46.24 30.92 16.23
CA ALA A 886 -44.85 30.58 16.56
C ALA A 886 -44.50 29.20 16.02
N VAL A 887 -43.34 29.09 15.37
CA VAL A 887 -42.82 27.87 14.74
C VAL A 887 -42.29 26.91 15.79
N THR A 888 -42.75 25.66 15.79
CA THR A 888 -42.17 24.58 16.59
C THR A 888 -40.86 24.12 15.95
N THR A 889 -39.81 23.99 16.76
CA THR A 889 -38.47 23.62 16.29
C THR A 889 -38.16 22.15 16.59
N GLU A 890 -37.01 21.66 16.06
CA GLU A 890 -36.46 20.34 16.40
C GLU A 890 -35.85 20.31 17.81
N VAL A 891 -35.56 21.50 18.39
CA VAL A 891 -35.07 21.60 19.76
C VAL A 891 -36.25 21.42 20.71
N SER A 892 -36.16 20.42 21.58
CA SER A 892 -37.20 20.15 22.56
C SER A 892 -37.41 21.36 23.47
N GLY A 893 -38.69 21.73 23.68
CA GLY A 893 -39.03 22.87 24.55
C GLY A 893 -38.74 24.25 23.94
N LEU A 894 -38.59 24.35 22.59
CA LEU A 894 -38.33 25.61 21.89
C LEU A 894 -39.34 25.85 20.77
N LYS A 895 -40.04 27.01 20.83
CA LYS A 895 -40.70 27.60 19.68
C LYS A 895 -40.05 28.97 19.38
N LEU A 896 -40.15 29.44 18.14
CA LEU A 896 -39.60 30.73 17.80
C LEU A 896 -40.51 31.51 16.83
N LYS A 897 -40.36 32.82 16.85
CA LYS A 897 -41.02 33.73 15.89
C LYS A 897 -39.97 34.71 15.37
N ILE A 898 -39.89 34.83 14.05
CA ILE A 898 -39.03 35.79 13.36
C ILE A 898 -39.87 36.80 12.65
N VAL A 899 -39.55 38.06 12.88
CA VAL A 899 -40.22 39.20 12.22
C VAL A 899 -39.19 40.16 11.64
N LYS A 900 -39.56 40.88 10.59
CA LYS A 900 -38.72 41.98 10.06
C LYS A 900 -38.73 43.13 11.05
N SER A 901 -37.59 43.68 11.38
CA SER A 901 -37.48 44.85 12.22
C SER A 901 -38.06 46.09 11.54
N ASN A 902 -38.79 46.89 12.27
CA ASN A 902 -39.30 48.18 11.87
C ASN A 902 -38.34 49.35 12.19
N HIS A 903 -37.25 49.08 12.88
CA HIS A 903 -36.25 50.06 13.26
C HIS A 903 -35.31 50.44 12.11
N THR A 904 -34.72 51.63 12.20
CA THR A 904 -33.78 52.16 11.23
C THR A 904 -32.48 51.31 11.23
N LYS A 905 -31.98 50.97 10.07
CA LYS A 905 -30.73 50.26 9.86
C LYS A 905 -29.54 51.19 10.15
N CYS A 906 -28.66 50.79 11.06
CA CYS A 906 -27.40 51.48 11.31
C CYS A 906 -26.47 51.33 10.08
N ALA A 907 -25.95 52.47 9.60
CA ALA A 907 -25.06 52.52 8.41
C ALA A 907 -23.70 51.81 8.64
N ARG A 908 -23.27 51.65 9.92
CA ARG A 908 -21.97 51.07 10.27
C ARG A 908 -22.06 49.59 10.58
N CYS A 909 -22.91 49.15 11.55
CA CYS A 909 -22.98 47.75 11.96
C CYS A 909 -24.10 46.95 11.29
N TRP A 910 -24.97 47.64 10.55
CA TRP A 910 -26.11 47.09 9.78
C TRP A 910 -27.26 46.50 10.61
N HIS A 911 -27.19 46.52 11.96
CA HIS A 911 -28.31 46.16 12.81
C HIS A 911 -29.42 47.23 12.68
N CYS A 912 -30.66 46.81 12.75
CA CYS A 912 -31.81 47.69 12.87
C CYS A 912 -32.05 48.04 14.33
N ARG A 913 -31.90 49.31 14.72
CA ARG A 913 -31.94 49.72 16.12
C ARG A 913 -32.79 50.95 16.29
N GLU A 914 -33.50 51.05 17.41
CA GLU A 914 -34.35 52.14 17.80
C GLU A 914 -33.58 53.45 18.05
N ASP A 915 -32.32 53.34 18.44
CA ASP A 915 -31.44 54.47 18.81
C ASP A 915 -30.62 55.05 17.62
N VAL A 916 -30.87 54.61 16.39
CA VAL A 916 -30.29 55.22 15.19
C VAL A 916 -30.95 56.58 14.97
N GLY A 917 -30.12 57.62 14.90
CA GLY A 917 -30.59 59.01 14.73
C GLY A 917 -30.68 59.80 16.05
N VAL A 918 -30.45 59.19 17.19
CA VAL A 918 -30.48 59.82 18.50
C VAL A 918 -29.29 60.78 18.73
N ASN A 919 -28.12 60.44 18.20
CA ASN A 919 -26.92 61.26 18.31
C ASN A 919 -26.88 62.28 17.14
N PRO A 920 -26.90 63.60 17.43
CA PRO A 920 -26.88 64.61 16.38
C PRO A 920 -25.59 64.65 15.53
N GLU A 921 -24.45 64.28 16.13
CA GLU A 921 -23.17 64.26 15.43
C GLU A 921 -23.03 62.98 14.52
N HIS A 922 -23.79 61.95 14.83
CA HIS A 922 -23.76 60.66 14.12
C HIS A 922 -25.18 60.13 13.87
N PRO A 923 -26.01 60.82 13.09
CA PRO A 923 -27.43 60.52 12.96
C PRO A 923 -27.74 59.20 12.17
N GLU A 924 -26.75 58.64 11.49
CA GLU A 924 -26.93 57.44 10.64
C GLU A 924 -26.54 56.15 11.35
N ILE A 925 -26.00 56.25 12.58
CA ILE A 925 -25.52 55.04 13.29
C ILE A 925 -26.16 54.92 14.68
N CYS A 926 -26.18 53.71 15.23
CA CYS A 926 -26.74 53.41 16.55
C CYS A 926 -25.78 53.82 17.67
N GLY A 927 -26.29 53.97 18.90
CA GLY A 927 -25.53 54.40 20.07
C GLY A 927 -24.31 53.54 20.35
N ARG A 928 -24.41 52.23 20.19
CA ARG A 928 -23.26 51.29 20.27
C ARG A 928 -22.14 51.67 19.29
N CYS A 929 -22.48 51.99 18.07
CA CYS A 929 -21.48 52.40 17.08
C CYS A 929 -20.88 53.77 17.39
N VAL A 930 -21.66 54.70 17.92
CA VAL A 930 -21.15 56.00 18.41
C VAL A 930 -20.14 55.75 19.51
N ASP A 931 -20.46 54.91 20.52
CA ASP A 931 -19.56 54.57 21.60
C ASP A 931 -18.25 53.90 21.13
N ASN A 932 -18.34 53.01 20.17
CA ASN A 932 -17.15 52.38 19.58
C ASN A 932 -16.26 53.30 18.74
N ILE A 933 -16.78 54.41 18.20
CA ILE A 933 -16.02 55.39 17.41
C ILE A 933 -15.42 56.49 18.26
N SER A 934 -16.20 57.01 19.19
CA SER A 934 -15.88 58.25 19.93
C SER A 934 -15.99 58.14 21.44
N GLY A 935 -16.50 57.04 21.98
CA GLY A 935 -16.65 56.78 23.39
C GLY A 935 -15.61 55.83 23.97
N SER A 936 -15.94 55.22 25.11
CA SER A 936 -15.12 54.23 25.79
C SER A 936 -15.14 52.86 25.10
N GLY A 937 -16.04 52.67 24.14
CA GLY A 937 -16.29 51.39 23.48
C GLY A 937 -17.25 50.48 24.25
N GLU A 938 -17.93 49.62 23.51
CA GLU A 938 -18.85 48.65 24.12
C GLU A 938 -18.12 47.58 24.96
N VAL A 939 -18.78 47.14 26.00
CA VAL A 939 -18.30 46.01 26.85
C VAL A 939 -19.05 44.76 26.45
N ARG A 940 -18.30 43.66 26.22
CA ARG A 940 -18.80 42.31 25.99
C ARG A 940 -18.31 41.38 27.06
N HIS A 941 -19.12 40.36 27.40
CA HIS A 941 -18.81 39.38 28.42
C HIS A 941 -18.81 37.96 27.89
N TYR A 942 -19.64 37.66 26.92
CA TYR A 942 -19.90 36.30 26.47
C TYR A 942 -19.53 36.06 25.01
N ALA A 943 -19.94 36.96 24.06
CA ALA A 943 -19.81 36.69 22.65
C ALA A 943 -19.45 37.96 21.79
#